data_61bdc8477593be3229b1f08a7937a68b
#
_entry.id   61bdc8477593be3229b1f08a7937a68b
#
_cell.length_a   1.000
_cell.length_b   1.000
_cell.length_c   1.000
_cell.angle_alpha   90.00
_cell.angle_beta   90.00
_cell.angle_gamma   90.00
#
_symmetry.space_group_name_H-M   'P 1'
#
loop_
_entity.id
_entity.type
_entity.pdbx_description
1 polymer ?
#
loop_
_entity_poly.entity_id
_entity_poly.type
_entity_poly.pdbx_seq_one_letter_code
_entity_poly.pdbx_strand_id
1 'polypeptide(L)'
;MRGFARSFAVCAAGMMALAGCTNSAPPPDEPAPQSSDALPGEGMPTVVPQPELIDRLGDDVAVRGKVEVVVDPLVDQQTKDLAGQVLDLAGADEVEFREPGAPASDAALRVRIGERTSPTLVKGLQDARMGAPVPMENEAYVLAVRPDTDAEVIIGASDPAGAYYGVQTLRQLVSPGRIAGAVVLDRPAMPLRGAIEGFYGPPWTHQERMDQLAFYGDVKLNTYIYAPKDDPYHREKWREPYPEQELGEVRELIGQAGAHHVKFTFALSPGNSICYSDPRDFQALQAKLQAMYDEGVRDFSLPLDDISYTRWNCAGDERAYGRPSEGSAGRAQADLLNRVQREFVDTHRGVAPLQFVPTEYSDVEDSEYKTAIREALDPRVRVMWTGDGVIPRQITVSDAKQAEAVWGRKVFLWDNYPVNDFNGSRGRIMLGSYDKRERGLSDQLAGDVVNPMNQAAASKVVEIGAADFAWNDQDFDPQRAWRAAAEYLAGKRLAGESPGVQADPATVEALLAFFDLEHMAPVANGSAWLPPAPELSRRIDAFQAAWAGGDRRAAVGDLRSYADLLASAPKRIRAGAPRDFVSDTDHWLTAAELWSQALRATVDGLDARARGDEALAKARFDEARWGVDAAKRIRSTTAEVRPAGQVLVADGVLDTFIAQAPDLR
;
A
#
# COMPACT_ATOMS: atom_id res chain seq x y z
N MET A 1 -55.38 -28.84 8.25
CA MET A 1 -55.99 -29.19 9.54
C MET A 1 -55.23 -28.51 10.67
N ARG A 2 -55.94 -27.58 11.36
CA ARG A 2 -55.82 -27.12 12.76
C ARG A 2 -54.37 -26.86 13.25
N GLY A 3 -53.87 -25.68 13.56
CA GLY A 3 -54.46 -24.54 14.26
C GLY A 3 -54.19 -24.63 15.76
N PHE A 4 -53.35 -23.71 16.30
CA PHE A 4 -53.62 -23.13 17.63
C PHE A 4 -52.72 -21.89 17.86
N ALA A 5 -53.34 -20.72 17.79
CA ALA A 5 -52.86 -19.48 18.36
C ALA A 5 -53.30 -19.42 19.85
N ARG A 6 -52.54 -18.79 20.71
CA ARG A 6 -53.05 -18.18 21.96
C ARG A 6 -52.31 -16.88 22.30
N SER A 7 -53.06 -15.80 22.18
CA SER A 7 -52.86 -14.50 22.79
C SER A 7 -53.34 -14.49 24.25
N PHE A 8 -52.81 -13.60 25.09
CA PHE A 8 -53.48 -12.91 26.23
C PHE A 8 -52.58 -11.71 26.58
N ALA A 9 -52.94 -10.48 26.37
CA ALA A 9 -53.96 -9.59 26.95
C ALA A 9 -53.53 -9.00 28.31
N VAL A 10 -53.09 -7.78 28.29
CA VAL A 10 -53.55 -6.51 28.89
C VAL A 10 -54.04 -6.57 30.35
N CYS A 11 -53.42 -5.75 31.21
CA CYS A 11 -54.14 -5.00 32.24
C CYS A 11 -53.52 -3.61 32.44
N ALA A 12 -54.29 -2.59 32.14
CA ALA A 12 -54.04 -1.21 32.51
C ALA A 12 -54.71 -0.92 33.87
N ALA A 13 -54.06 -0.12 34.71
CA ALA A 13 -54.71 0.63 35.76
C ALA A 13 -53.96 1.96 35.94
N GLY A 14 -54.66 3.03 35.67
CA GLY A 14 -54.17 4.38 35.89
C GLY A 14 -54.43 4.85 37.32
N MET A 15 -53.64 5.87 37.71
CA MET A 15 -54.07 6.88 38.68
C MET A 15 -53.29 8.18 38.43
N MET A 16 -54.05 9.26 38.27
CA MET A 16 -53.61 10.65 38.29
C MET A 16 -53.19 11.06 39.70
N ALA A 17 -52.16 11.89 39.80
CA ALA A 17 -52.16 13.07 40.68
C ALA A 17 -50.92 13.98 40.50
N LEU A 18 -51.23 15.22 40.16
CA LEU A 18 -50.67 16.48 40.65
C LEU A 18 -49.22 16.91 40.29
N ALA A 19 -49.26 18.06 39.64
CA ALA A 19 -48.16 18.93 39.25
C ALA A 19 -47.31 19.40 40.44
N GLY A 20 -46.00 19.40 40.18
CA GLY A 20 -45.02 20.16 40.94
C GLY A 20 -43.89 20.55 39.97
N CYS A 21 -43.91 21.82 39.52
CA CYS A 21 -42.79 22.40 38.76
C CYS A 21 -41.60 22.57 39.67
N THR A 22 -40.56 21.78 39.47
CA THR A 22 -39.21 22.12 39.93
C THR A 22 -38.32 22.13 38.71
N ASN A 23 -37.81 23.31 38.35
CA ASN A 23 -36.73 23.51 37.40
C ASN A 23 -35.49 22.77 37.94
N SER A 24 -35.23 21.61 37.41
CA SER A 24 -33.91 20.96 37.53
C SER A 24 -33.18 21.21 36.22
N ALA A 25 -32.06 21.94 36.30
CA ALA A 25 -31.14 22.09 35.21
C ALA A 25 -30.69 20.68 34.74
N PRO A 26 -30.45 20.47 33.43
CA PRO A 26 -29.86 19.23 32.97
C PRO A 26 -28.49 19.03 33.62
N PRO A 27 -28.08 17.78 33.91
CA PRO A 27 -26.73 17.52 34.36
C PRO A 27 -25.72 18.04 33.31
N PRO A 28 -24.55 18.52 33.73
CA PRO A 28 -23.53 18.92 32.78
C PRO A 28 -23.21 17.73 31.88
N ASP A 29 -23.17 17.96 30.58
CA ASP A 29 -22.69 17.01 29.57
C ASP A 29 -21.36 16.43 30.07
N GLU A 30 -21.26 15.11 30.19
CA GLU A 30 -19.99 14.43 30.28
C GLU A 30 -19.19 14.87 29.04
N PRO A 31 -17.94 15.35 29.22
CA PRO A 31 -17.13 15.65 28.06
C PRO A 31 -17.00 14.34 27.26
N ALA A 32 -17.39 14.39 25.99
CA ALA A 32 -17.06 13.36 25.04
C ALA A 32 -15.58 13.01 25.17
N PRO A 33 -15.18 11.73 25.05
CA PRO A 33 -13.78 11.38 25.05
C PRO A 33 -13.10 12.25 24.01
N GLN A 34 -12.22 13.12 24.46
CA GLN A 34 -11.33 13.86 23.59
C GLN A 34 -10.49 12.79 22.88
N SER A 35 -10.78 12.57 21.60
CA SER A 35 -9.80 11.98 20.71
C SER A 35 -8.52 12.80 20.91
N SER A 36 -7.45 12.16 21.31
CA SER A 36 -6.14 12.77 21.33
C SER A 36 -5.66 12.92 19.87
N ASP A 37 -6.29 13.84 19.13
CA ASP A 37 -5.71 14.43 17.94
C ASP A 37 -4.57 15.36 18.37
N ALA A 38 -3.53 14.79 18.94
CA ALA A 38 -2.24 15.43 18.98
C ALA A 38 -1.68 15.31 17.56
N LEU A 39 -2.05 16.28 16.72
CA LEU A 39 -1.30 16.57 15.50
C LEU A 39 0.19 16.63 15.88
N PRO A 40 1.11 16.07 15.04
CA PRO A 40 2.54 16.25 15.26
C PRO A 40 2.81 17.72 15.51
N GLY A 41 3.58 18.02 16.59
CA GLY A 41 3.79 19.39 17.05
C GLY A 41 4.18 20.30 15.88
N GLU A 42 3.74 21.54 15.90
CA GLU A 42 4.00 22.51 14.82
C GLU A 42 5.49 22.46 14.43
N GLY A 43 5.76 22.12 13.15
CA GLY A 43 7.10 22.05 12.59
C GLY A 43 7.76 20.66 12.55
N MET A 44 7.07 19.58 12.95
CA MET A 44 7.59 18.22 12.72
C MET A 44 7.37 17.78 11.25
N PRO A 45 8.39 17.20 10.60
CA PRO A 45 8.20 16.55 9.31
C PRO A 45 7.21 15.38 9.41
N THR A 46 6.37 15.21 8.39
CA THR A 46 5.53 14.01 8.26
C THR A 46 6.42 12.80 8.00
N VAL A 47 6.26 11.74 8.79
CA VAL A 47 6.94 10.46 8.63
C VAL A 47 5.92 9.42 8.17
N VAL A 48 6.23 8.70 7.09
CA VAL A 48 5.40 7.63 6.52
C VAL A 48 6.30 6.43 6.21
N PRO A 49 5.94 5.25 6.66
CA PRO A 49 4.81 4.88 7.53
C PRO A 49 4.82 5.62 8.88
N GLN A 50 3.59 5.91 9.39
CA GLN A 50 3.38 6.61 10.66
C GLN A 50 3.95 5.79 11.83
N PRO A 51 4.91 6.32 12.59
CA PRO A 51 5.42 5.63 13.77
C PRO A 51 4.36 5.45 14.87
N GLU A 52 4.53 4.41 15.72
CA GLU A 52 3.69 4.21 16.90
C GLU A 52 3.72 5.43 17.83
N LEU A 53 4.89 6.08 17.97
CA LEU A 53 5.04 7.35 18.67
C LEU A 53 6.12 8.20 18.00
N ILE A 54 5.79 9.45 17.76
CA ILE A 54 6.76 10.48 17.34
C ILE A 54 6.45 11.80 18.04
N ASP A 55 7.43 12.33 18.77
CA ASP A 55 7.31 13.59 19.48
C ASP A 55 8.51 14.50 19.21
N ARG A 56 8.28 15.80 19.30
CA ARG A 56 9.34 16.82 19.21
C ARG A 56 10.26 16.75 20.43
N LEU A 57 11.60 16.71 20.19
CA LEU A 57 12.61 16.76 21.23
C LEU A 57 13.52 17.98 21.03
N GLY A 58 13.13 19.11 21.62
CA GLY A 58 13.90 20.35 21.53
C GLY A 58 14.00 20.94 20.12
N ASP A 59 15.09 21.65 19.84
CA ASP A 59 15.37 22.29 18.55
C ASP A 59 15.93 21.30 17.51
N ASP A 60 16.12 21.76 16.28
CA ASP A 60 16.79 20.97 15.24
C ASP A 60 18.30 20.84 15.54
N VAL A 61 18.86 19.69 15.21
CA VAL A 61 20.32 19.44 15.28
C VAL A 61 20.95 19.93 13.98
N ALA A 62 21.91 20.84 14.08
CA ALA A 62 22.68 21.30 12.92
C ALA A 62 23.65 20.21 12.44
N VAL A 63 23.69 19.97 11.14
CA VAL A 63 24.63 19.05 10.50
C VAL A 63 25.63 19.87 9.67
N ARG A 64 26.90 19.74 10.02
CA ARG A 64 28.01 20.43 9.35
C ARG A 64 29.33 19.77 9.75
N GLY A 65 30.31 19.87 8.89
CA GLY A 65 31.62 19.31 9.18
C GLY A 65 31.60 17.78 9.23
N LYS A 66 32.43 17.25 10.11
CA LYS A 66 32.60 15.81 10.30
C LYS A 66 31.49 15.23 11.18
N VAL A 67 30.90 14.12 10.74
CA VAL A 67 29.94 13.30 11.50
C VAL A 67 30.57 11.94 11.81
N GLU A 68 30.58 11.55 13.08
CA GLU A 68 31.02 10.23 13.55
C GLU A 68 29.83 9.29 13.66
N VAL A 69 29.88 8.14 13.01
CA VAL A 69 28.84 7.09 13.10
C VAL A 69 29.41 5.87 13.82
N VAL A 70 28.99 5.65 15.04
CA VAL A 70 29.38 4.48 15.85
C VAL A 70 28.35 3.38 15.64
N VAL A 71 28.78 2.23 15.13
CA VAL A 71 27.90 1.11 14.75
C VAL A 71 28.26 -0.17 15.50
N ASP A 72 27.27 -0.80 16.10
CA ASP A 72 27.40 -2.12 16.72
C ASP A 72 27.48 -3.23 15.64
N PRO A 73 27.97 -4.46 16.00
CA PRO A 73 28.00 -5.60 15.09
C PRO A 73 26.63 -6.03 14.52
N LEU A 74 25.54 -5.61 15.13
CA LEU A 74 24.17 -5.82 14.62
C LEU A 74 23.95 -5.13 13.26
N VAL A 75 24.61 -4.00 13.02
CA VAL A 75 24.39 -3.13 11.88
C VAL A 75 25.08 -3.70 10.65
N ASP A 76 24.32 -4.09 9.66
CA ASP A 76 24.83 -4.61 8.39
C ASP A 76 25.37 -3.50 7.45
N GLN A 77 25.94 -3.92 6.32
CA GLN A 77 26.55 -2.97 5.38
C GLN A 77 25.48 -2.09 4.71
N GLN A 78 24.30 -2.63 4.42
CA GLN A 78 23.19 -1.92 3.79
C GLN A 78 22.73 -0.76 4.67
N THR A 79 22.59 -1.00 5.97
CA THR A 79 22.24 0.06 6.93
C THR A 79 23.34 1.12 7.04
N LYS A 80 24.62 0.74 6.99
CA LYS A 80 25.73 1.70 6.99
C LYS A 80 25.71 2.56 5.72
N ASP A 81 25.52 1.95 4.56
CA ASP A 81 25.47 2.66 3.28
C ASP A 81 24.30 3.67 3.26
N LEU A 82 23.14 3.26 3.74
CA LEU A 82 21.98 4.14 3.89
C LEU A 82 22.26 5.28 4.88
N ALA A 83 22.86 4.99 6.04
CA ALA A 83 23.18 6.02 7.04
C ALA A 83 24.16 7.05 6.49
N GLY A 84 25.19 6.61 5.73
CA GLY A 84 26.09 7.50 5.02
C GLY A 84 25.36 8.43 4.07
N GLN A 85 24.52 7.88 3.19
CA GLN A 85 23.70 8.68 2.26
C GLN A 85 22.80 9.68 2.97
N VAL A 86 22.14 9.28 4.06
CA VAL A 86 21.26 10.15 4.84
C VAL A 86 22.03 11.32 5.47
N LEU A 87 23.25 11.08 5.96
CA LEU A 87 24.05 12.12 6.57
C LEU A 87 24.69 13.06 5.52
N ASP A 88 25.05 12.55 4.35
CA ASP A 88 25.46 13.38 3.20
C ASP A 88 24.32 14.31 2.78
N LEU A 89 23.08 13.79 2.73
CA LEU A 89 21.87 14.58 2.47
C LEU A 89 21.63 15.66 3.53
N ALA A 90 21.91 15.33 4.78
CA ALA A 90 21.82 16.28 5.89
C ALA A 90 22.87 17.41 5.80
N GLY A 91 23.91 17.25 4.97
CA GLY A 91 24.97 18.23 4.78
C GLY A 91 26.24 17.95 5.58
N ALA A 92 26.55 16.68 5.89
CA ALA A 92 27.85 16.30 6.43
C ALA A 92 28.93 16.52 5.37
N ASP A 93 30.08 17.09 5.77
CA ASP A 93 31.25 17.21 4.88
C ASP A 93 32.06 15.90 4.82
N GLU A 94 32.00 15.10 5.91
CA GLU A 94 32.69 13.81 6.05
C GLU A 94 31.90 12.91 6.99
N VAL A 95 31.67 11.65 6.61
CA VAL A 95 31.04 10.63 7.45
C VAL A 95 32.06 9.54 7.80
N GLU A 96 32.41 9.40 9.08
CA GLU A 96 33.37 8.41 9.58
C GLU A 96 32.67 7.31 10.37
N PHE A 97 32.72 6.06 9.87
CA PHE A 97 32.20 4.90 10.60
C PHE A 97 33.23 4.35 11.58
N ARG A 98 32.81 4.05 12.82
CA ARG A 98 33.66 3.56 13.90
C ARG A 98 32.99 2.44 14.68
N GLU A 99 33.80 1.61 15.31
CA GLU A 99 33.34 0.57 16.22
C GLU A 99 33.09 1.14 17.64
N PRO A 100 32.24 0.48 18.45
CA PRO A 100 32.02 0.87 19.85
C PRO A 100 33.33 0.82 20.65
N GLY A 101 33.55 1.84 21.49
CA GLY A 101 34.74 1.96 22.31
C GLY A 101 35.94 2.63 21.64
N ALA A 102 35.84 3.03 20.38
CA ALA A 102 36.85 3.87 19.76
C ALA A 102 37.00 5.20 20.54
N PRO A 103 38.24 5.79 20.58
CA PRO A 103 38.44 7.09 21.25
C PRO A 103 37.52 8.15 20.64
N ALA A 104 37.03 9.09 21.46
CA ALA A 104 36.18 10.18 20.96
C ALA A 104 36.90 10.98 19.86
N SER A 105 36.17 11.30 18.78
CA SER A 105 36.65 12.18 17.72
C SER A 105 36.27 13.63 17.98
N ASP A 106 36.74 14.53 17.13
CA ASP A 106 36.38 15.95 17.09
C ASP A 106 35.12 16.24 16.24
N ALA A 107 34.32 15.19 15.97
CA ALA A 107 33.11 15.31 15.18
C ALA A 107 32.08 16.27 15.80
N ALA A 108 31.46 17.08 14.96
CA ALA A 108 30.43 18.05 15.38
C ALA A 108 29.09 17.38 15.72
N LEU A 109 28.84 16.18 15.16
CA LEU A 109 27.68 15.35 15.43
C LEU A 109 28.11 13.89 15.59
N ARG A 110 27.52 13.21 16.56
CA ARG A 110 27.67 11.78 16.75
C ARG A 110 26.36 11.06 16.47
N VAL A 111 26.41 10.01 15.65
CA VAL A 111 25.32 9.09 15.39
C VAL A 111 25.68 7.72 15.97
N ARG A 112 24.80 7.10 16.71
CA ARG A 112 24.95 5.74 17.23
C ARG A 112 23.85 4.85 16.73
N ILE A 113 24.21 3.72 16.11
CA ILE A 113 23.27 2.73 15.60
C ILE A 113 23.66 1.37 16.14
N GLY A 114 22.76 0.66 16.78
CA GLY A 114 23.08 -0.67 17.29
C GLY A 114 21.95 -1.36 18.04
N GLU A 115 22.32 -2.40 18.78
CA GLU A 115 21.39 -3.18 19.55
C GLU A 115 20.81 -2.34 20.71
N ARG A 116 19.47 -2.33 20.83
CA ARG A 116 18.72 -1.58 21.85
C ARG A 116 19.16 -1.85 23.29
N THR A 117 19.77 -3.01 23.57
CA THR A 117 20.28 -3.41 24.87
C THR A 117 21.74 -2.98 25.12
N SER A 118 22.41 -2.41 24.12
CA SER A 118 23.78 -1.91 24.26
C SER A 118 23.86 -0.85 25.37
N PRO A 119 24.76 -0.97 26.37
CA PRO A 119 24.83 -0.04 27.49
C PRO A 119 25.03 1.42 27.09
N THR A 120 25.72 1.68 25.99
CA THR A 120 25.96 3.03 25.45
C THR A 120 24.69 3.63 24.85
N LEU A 121 23.88 2.82 24.15
CA LEU A 121 22.60 3.24 23.59
C LEU A 121 21.55 3.42 24.67
N VAL A 122 21.43 2.47 25.62
CA VAL A 122 20.50 2.56 26.75
C VAL A 122 20.71 3.85 27.54
N LYS A 123 21.97 4.23 27.82
CA LYS A 123 22.26 5.49 28.53
C LYS A 123 21.79 6.70 27.71
N GLY A 124 22.10 6.77 26.42
CA GLY A 124 21.69 7.87 25.56
C GLY A 124 20.17 8.01 25.42
N LEU A 125 19.45 6.89 25.33
CA LEU A 125 17.99 6.86 25.31
C LEU A 125 17.36 7.28 26.65
N GLN A 126 17.96 6.88 27.79
CA GLN A 126 17.54 7.36 29.09
C GLN A 126 17.76 8.87 29.27
N ASP A 127 18.90 9.37 28.80
CA ASP A 127 19.21 10.80 28.80
C ASP A 127 18.24 11.59 27.90
N ALA A 128 17.70 10.97 26.86
CA ALA A 128 16.63 11.51 26.00
C ALA A 128 15.23 11.48 26.66
N ARG A 129 15.13 11.09 27.94
CA ARG A 129 13.88 10.95 28.71
C ARG A 129 12.87 9.97 28.12
N MET A 130 13.34 8.99 27.38
CA MET A 130 12.50 7.91 26.91
C MET A 130 12.16 6.98 28.09
N GLY A 131 11.00 7.22 28.70
CA GLY A 131 10.51 6.43 29.84
C GLY A 131 9.86 5.10 29.44
N ALA A 132 9.58 4.89 28.17
CA ALA A 132 8.98 3.66 27.67
C ALA A 132 10.05 2.58 27.41
N PRO A 133 9.78 1.30 27.71
CA PRO A 133 10.66 0.22 27.32
C PRO A 133 10.76 0.15 25.79
N VAL A 134 11.97 -0.05 25.29
CA VAL A 134 12.20 -0.26 23.85
C VAL A 134 11.46 -1.53 23.41
N PRO A 135 10.67 -1.50 22.33
CA PRO A 135 9.96 -2.67 21.84
C PRO A 135 10.90 -3.84 21.56
N MET A 136 10.43 -5.06 21.81
CA MET A 136 11.22 -6.29 21.66
C MET A 136 10.87 -7.06 20.38
N GLU A 137 9.84 -6.65 19.73
CA GLU A 137 9.32 -7.27 18.51
C GLU A 137 10.35 -7.16 17.38
N ASN A 138 10.29 -8.08 16.45
CA ASN A 138 11.13 -8.01 15.25
C ASN A 138 10.88 -6.69 14.49
N GLU A 139 11.95 -6.16 13.92
CA GLU A 139 11.92 -4.92 13.11
C GLU A 139 11.63 -3.64 13.94
N ALA A 140 11.51 -3.76 15.27
CA ALA A 140 11.28 -2.61 16.15
C ALA A 140 12.55 -1.77 16.34
N TYR A 141 12.37 -0.46 16.53
CA TYR A 141 13.46 0.46 16.85
C TYR A 141 12.99 1.64 17.68
N VAL A 142 13.95 2.33 18.26
CA VAL A 142 13.81 3.65 18.86
C VAL A 142 14.81 4.60 18.21
N LEU A 143 14.40 5.84 17.99
CA LEU A 143 15.25 6.90 17.47
C LEU A 143 15.15 8.13 18.38
N ALA A 144 16.27 8.72 18.74
CA ALA A 144 16.33 10.01 19.42
C ALA A 144 17.30 10.95 18.70
N VAL A 145 16.83 12.13 18.33
CA VAL A 145 17.64 13.23 17.78
C VAL A 145 17.71 14.32 18.85
N ARG A 146 18.88 14.50 19.46
CA ARG A 146 19.08 15.35 20.64
C ARG A 146 19.88 16.60 20.29
N PRO A 147 19.33 17.80 20.51
CA PRO A 147 19.98 19.07 20.21
C PRO A 147 20.92 19.62 21.32
N ASP A 148 21.23 18.83 22.34
CA ASP A 148 22.03 19.26 23.49
C ASP A 148 23.44 19.72 23.09
N THR A 149 24.24 20.16 24.10
CA THR A 149 25.63 20.62 23.93
C THR A 149 26.52 19.57 23.22
N ASP A 150 26.22 18.30 23.43
CA ASP A 150 26.79 17.16 22.69
C ASP A 150 25.68 16.59 21.78
N ALA A 151 25.44 17.25 20.64
CA ALA A 151 24.42 16.84 19.69
C ALA A 151 24.58 15.36 19.27
N GLU A 152 23.54 14.59 19.41
CA GLU A 152 23.60 13.14 19.20
C GLU A 152 22.33 12.61 18.54
N VAL A 153 22.51 11.66 17.60
CA VAL A 153 21.45 10.82 17.04
C VAL A 153 21.66 9.39 17.54
N ILE A 154 20.61 8.77 18.08
CA ILE A 154 20.67 7.42 18.63
C ILE A 154 19.59 6.57 17.98
N ILE A 155 19.98 5.43 17.39
CA ILE A 155 19.06 4.41 16.86
C ILE A 155 19.35 3.10 17.58
N GLY A 156 18.42 2.66 18.42
CA GLY A 156 18.48 1.36 19.11
C GLY A 156 17.46 0.40 18.51
N ALA A 157 17.91 -0.75 17.99
CA ALA A 157 17.06 -1.67 17.24
C ALA A 157 17.01 -3.07 17.88
N SER A 158 15.95 -3.82 17.57
CA SER A 158 15.79 -5.23 17.99
C SER A 158 16.56 -6.19 17.11
N ASP A 159 16.74 -5.84 15.82
CA ASP A 159 17.39 -6.66 14.80
C ASP A 159 17.96 -5.78 13.67
N PRO A 160 18.67 -6.34 12.67
CA PRO A 160 19.23 -5.56 11.56
C PRO A 160 18.18 -4.78 10.75
N ALA A 161 16.99 -5.35 10.52
CA ALA A 161 15.92 -4.68 9.79
C ALA A 161 15.37 -3.47 10.59
N GLY A 162 15.22 -3.60 11.91
CA GLY A 162 14.87 -2.47 12.78
C GLY A 162 15.90 -1.34 12.73
N ALA A 163 17.20 -1.65 12.65
CA ALA A 163 18.25 -0.65 12.47
C ALA A 163 18.10 0.08 11.13
N TYR A 164 17.87 -0.67 10.04
CA TYR A 164 17.62 -0.14 8.71
C TYR A 164 16.39 0.79 8.70
N TYR A 165 15.26 0.36 9.27
CA TYR A 165 14.03 1.16 9.33
C TYR A 165 14.16 2.39 10.24
N GLY A 166 14.98 2.32 11.28
CA GLY A 166 15.33 3.48 12.09
C GLY A 166 16.08 4.54 11.27
N VAL A 167 17.00 4.13 10.38
CA VAL A 167 17.68 5.03 9.46
C VAL A 167 16.72 5.55 8.38
N GLN A 168 15.77 4.75 7.89
CA GLN A 168 14.71 5.20 6.98
C GLN A 168 13.83 6.31 7.61
N THR A 169 13.54 6.20 8.90
CA THR A 169 12.84 7.26 9.64
C THR A 169 13.72 8.49 9.82
N LEU A 170 14.99 8.33 10.22
CA LEU A 170 15.95 9.44 10.30
C LEU A 170 16.00 10.23 8.99
N ARG A 171 16.01 9.55 7.85
CA ARG A 171 16.01 10.14 6.52
C ARG A 171 14.85 11.12 6.31
N GLN A 172 13.66 10.84 6.84
CA GLN A 172 12.49 11.70 6.71
C GLN A 172 12.52 12.91 7.68
N LEU A 173 13.39 12.86 8.69
CA LEU A 173 13.62 13.97 9.62
C LEU A 173 14.71 14.94 9.15
N VAL A 174 15.42 14.59 8.08
CA VAL A 174 16.53 15.38 7.52
C VAL A 174 16.02 16.51 6.62
N SER A 175 16.67 17.65 6.74
CA SER A 175 16.62 18.77 5.79
C SER A 175 18.04 19.29 5.55
N PRO A 176 18.34 20.01 4.47
CA PRO A 176 19.68 20.54 4.22
C PRO A 176 20.22 21.32 5.41
N GLY A 177 21.36 20.88 5.96
CA GLY A 177 22.04 21.49 7.09
C GLY A 177 21.47 21.14 8.47
N ARG A 178 20.43 20.29 8.60
CA ARG A 178 19.80 19.99 9.90
C ARG A 178 19.01 18.68 9.92
N ILE A 179 18.82 18.16 11.12
CA ILE A 179 17.93 17.04 11.44
C ILE A 179 16.91 17.53 12.47
N ALA A 180 15.63 17.29 12.27
CA ALA A 180 14.59 17.66 13.23
C ALA A 180 14.78 16.94 14.57
N GLY A 181 14.79 17.70 15.67
CA GLY A 181 14.87 17.14 17.03
C GLY A 181 13.62 16.31 17.31
N ALA A 182 13.79 15.01 17.55
CA ALA A 182 12.66 14.07 17.67
C ALA A 182 12.98 12.89 18.59
N VAL A 183 11.92 12.33 19.15
CA VAL A 183 11.91 11.00 19.77
C VAL A 183 10.90 10.14 19.02
N VAL A 184 11.31 8.94 18.60
CA VAL A 184 10.47 7.97 17.91
C VAL A 184 10.56 6.63 18.63
N LEU A 185 9.41 6.01 18.87
CA LEU A 185 9.28 4.61 19.28
C LEU A 185 8.44 3.93 18.21
N ASP A 186 8.93 2.82 17.63
CA ASP A 186 8.31 2.28 16.46
C ASP A 186 8.49 0.78 16.28
N ARG A 187 7.47 0.14 15.72
CA ARG A 187 7.41 -1.28 15.34
C ARG A 187 6.28 -1.53 14.35
N PRO A 188 6.42 -2.54 13.50
CA PRO A 188 5.33 -2.89 12.59
C PRO A 188 4.17 -3.58 13.32
N ALA A 189 2.93 -3.21 12.97
CA ALA A 189 1.73 -3.89 13.43
C ALA A 189 1.55 -5.26 12.73
N MET A 190 1.92 -5.37 11.44
CA MET A 190 1.84 -6.63 10.69
C MET A 190 3.23 -7.19 10.41
N PRO A 191 3.48 -8.51 10.67
CA PRO A 191 4.81 -9.11 10.49
C PRO A 191 5.21 -9.35 9.03
N LEU A 192 4.23 -9.48 8.12
CA LEU A 192 4.40 -9.57 6.68
C LEU A 192 3.57 -8.47 6.03
N ARG A 193 4.21 -7.66 5.21
CA ARG A 193 3.60 -6.52 4.53
C ARG A 193 4.36 -6.22 3.26
N GLY A 194 3.63 -6.03 2.15
CA GLY A 194 4.32 -5.86 0.87
C GLY A 194 3.43 -5.97 -0.35
N ALA A 195 3.97 -6.57 -1.40
CA ALA A 195 3.25 -6.77 -2.65
C ALA A 195 3.42 -8.19 -3.21
N ILE A 196 2.43 -8.61 -3.99
CA ILE A 196 2.49 -9.81 -4.80
C ILE A 196 2.34 -9.43 -6.27
N GLU A 197 3.34 -9.69 -7.11
CA GLU A 197 3.23 -9.54 -8.56
C GLU A 197 2.38 -10.68 -9.13
N GLY A 198 1.06 -10.64 -8.88
CA GLY A 198 0.12 -11.70 -9.20
C GLY A 198 -0.90 -11.36 -10.28
N PHE A 199 -0.78 -10.18 -10.89
CA PHE A 199 -1.70 -9.69 -11.92
C PHE A 199 -1.50 -10.37 -13.28
N TYR A 200 -2.55 -10.32 -14.11
CA TYR A 200 -2.51 -10.70 -15.52
C TYR A 200 -2.15 -9.48 -16.40
N GLY A 201 -1.57 -9.75 -17.57
CA GLY A 201 -1.18 -8.73 -18.53
C GLY A 201 0.33 -8.54 -18.59
N PRO A 202 0.82 -7.41 -19.12
CA PRO A 202 2.26 -7.16 -19.19
C PRO A 202 2.89 -7.26 -17.81
N PRO A 203 3.88 -8.16 -17.61
CA PRO A 203 4.60 -8.23 -16.34
C PRO A 203 5.52 -7.02 -16.21
N TRP A 204 5.91 -6.71 -14.99
CA TRP A 204 6.95 -5.70 -14.78
C TRP A 204 8.28 -6.13 -15.43
N THR A 205 8.99 -5.17 -15.96
CA THR A 205 10.35 -5.38 -16.45
C THR A 205 11.30 -5.67 -15.28
N HIS A 206 12.47 -6.24 -15.56
CA HIS A 206 13.50 -6.45 -14.56
C HIS A 206 13.86 -5.14 -13.82
N GLN A 207 14.01 -4.02 -14.57
CA GLN A 207 14.34 -2.73 -13.97
C GLN A 207 13.22 -2.18 -13.06
N GLU A 208 11.96 -2.35 -13.44
CA GLU A 208 10.83 -1.96 -12.59
C GLU A 208 10.78 -2.78 -11.29
N ARG A 209 11.07 -4.09 -11.34
CA ARG A 209 11.18 -4.92 -10.14
C ARG A 209 12.34 -4.47 -9.23
N MET A 210 13.51 -4.14 -9.81
CA MET A 210 14.66 -3.61 -9.07
C MET A 210 14.30 -2.29 -8.35
N ASP A 211 13.59 -1.39 -9.04
CA ASP A 211 13.15 -0.11 -8.47
C ASP A 211 12.06 -0.30 -7.41
N GLN A 212 11.11 -1.24 -7.62
CA GLN A 212 10.09 -1.57 -6.62
C GLN A 212 10.69 -2.16 -5.34
N LEU A 213 11.68 -3.04 -5.46
CA LEU A 213 12.37 -3.61 -4.28
C LEU A 213 13.10 -2.55 -3.46
N ALA A 214 13.73 -1.56 -4.12
CA ALA A 214 14.33 -0.42 -3.43
C ALA A 214 13.26 0.45 -2.75
N PHE A 215 12.17 0.74 -3.46
CA PHE A 215 11.03 1.49 -2.93
C PHE A 215 10.38 0.79 -1.72
N TYR A 216 10.25 -0.54 -1.73
CA TYR A 216 9.70 -1.26 -0.57
C TYR A 216 10.54 -1.06 0.68
N GLY A 217 11.87 -1.07 0.58
CA GLY A 217 12.75 -0.70 1.68
C GLY A 217 12.52 0.72 2.18
N ASP A 218 12.29 1.67 1.28
CA ASP A 218 12.03 3.08 1.60
C ASP A 218 10.79 3.27 2.48
N VAL A 219 9.73 2.49 2.22
CA VAL A 219 8.44 2.57 2.93
C VAL A 219 8.23 1.42 3.92
N LYS A 220 9.30 0.73 4.30
CA LYS A 220 9.28 -0.34 5.31
C LYS A 220 8.39 -1.54 4.97
N LEU A 221 8.09 -1.77 3.69
CA LEU A 221 7.52 -3.03 3.22
C LEU A 221 8.61 -4.11 3.24
N ASN A 222 8.30 -5.31 3.74
CA ASN A 222 9.29 -6.36 3.97
C ASN A 222 9.05 -7.63 3.17
N THR A 223 8.09 -7.66 2.26
CA THR A 223 7.69 -8.87 1.52
C THR A 223 7.43 -8.54 0.06
N TYR A 224 8.08 -9.25 -0.84
CA TYR A 224 7.75 -9.27 -2.26
C TYR A 224 7.53 -10.70 -2.73
N ILE A 225 6.34 -11.01 -3.24
CA ILE A 225 6.00 -12.34 -3.76
C ILE A 225 6.12 -12.31 -5.28
N TYR A 226 7.15 -12.98 -5.79
CA TYR A 226 7.39 -13.13 -7.22
C TYR A 226 6.47 -14.21 -7.79
N ALA A 227 5.36 -13.79 -8.41
CA ALA A 227 4.34 -14.66 -8.97
C ALA A 227 3.83 -14.18 -10.35
N PRO A 228 4.70 -13.66 -11.26
CA PRO A 228 4.25 -13.09 -12.53
C PRO A 228 3.59 -14.15 -13.40
N LYS A 229 2.35 -13.90 -13.83
CA LYS A 229 1.52 -14.87 -14.57
C LYS A 229 2.12 -15.24 -15.93
N ASP A 230 2.99 -14.38 -16.50
CA ASP A 230 3.64 -14.59 -17.80
C ASP A 230 5.04 -15.22 -17.69
N ASP A 231 5.54 -15.53 -16.49
CA ASP A 231 6.74 -16.34 -16.33
C ASP A 231 6.41 -17.83 -16.57
N PRO A 232 6.87 -18.44 -17.66
CA PRO A 232 6.55 -19.83 -17.97
C PRO A 232 7.16 -20.79 -16.95
N TYR A 233 8.28 -20.46 -16.32
CA TYR A 233 8.98 -21.34 -15.37
C TYR A 233 8.36 -21.30 -13.97
N HIS A 234 7.56 -20.31 -13.68
CA HIS A 234 6.71 -20.22 -12.50
C HIS A 234 5.45 -21.10 -12.65
N ARG A 235 4.90 -21.29 -13.87
CA ARG A 235 3.58 -21.89 -14.08
C ARG A 235 3.59 -23.05 -15.07
N GLU A 236 3.66 -22.81 -16.41
CA GLU A 236 3.50 -23.85 -17.43
C GLU A 236 4.66 -24.85 -17.43
N LYS A 237 5.89 -24.35 -17.32
CA LYS A 237 7.14 -25.12 -17.33
C LYS A 237 7.72 -25.29 -15.91
N TRP A 238 6.88 -25.36 -14.92
CA TRP A 238 7.30 -25.39 -13.52
C TRP A 238 8.25 -26.57 -13.20
N ARG A 239 8.20 -27.67 -13.97
CA ARG A 239 9.13 -28.81 -13.85
C ARG A 239 10.51 -28.56 -14.44
N GLU A 240 10.62 -27.58 -15.35
CA GLU A 240 11.89 -27.28 -16.02
C GLU A 240 12.73 -26.32 -15.17
N PRO A 241 14.07 -26.46 -15.15
CA PRO A 241 14.92 -25.46 -14.53
C PRO A 241 14.83 -24.12 -15.28
N TYR A 242 15.10 -23.01 -14.57
CA TYR A 242 15.31 -21.74 -15.24
C TYR A 242 16.54 -21.82 -16.15
N PRO A 243 16.50 -21.26 -17.36
CA PRO A 243 17.73 -21.00 -18.12
C PRO A 243 18.66 -20.05 -17.36
N GLU A 244 19.95 -20.13 -17.64
CA GLU A 244 20.99 -19.40 -16.87
C GLU A 244 20.78 -17.86 -16.89
N GLN A 245 20.30 -17.31 -18.00
CA GLN A 245 20.06 -15.87 -18.09
C GLN A 245 18.93 -15.45 -17.15
N GLU A 246 17.77 -16.10 -17.22
CA GLU A 246 16.61 -15.79 -16.38
C GLU A 246 16.89 -16.08 -14.91
N LEU A 247 17.68 -17.14 -14.62
CA LEU A 247 18.15 -17.41 -13.26
C LEU A 247 19.06 -16.29 -12.74
N GLY A 248 19.91 -15.74 -13.63
CA GLY A 248 20.75 -14.59 -13.32
C GLY A 248 19.93 -13.36 -12.93
N GLU A 249 18.85 -13.06 -13.67
CA GLU A 249 17.94 -11.96 -13.37
C GLU A 249 17.21 -12.19 -12.02
N VAL A 250 16.76 -13.41 -11.74
CA VAL A 250 16.15 -13.75 -10.43
C VAL A 250 17.17 -13.58 -9.29
N ARG A 251 18.43 -13.96 -9.49
CA ARG A 251 19.51 -13.78 -8.51
C ARG A 251 19.76 -12.30 -8.20
N GLU A 252 19.72 -11.43 -9.21
CA GLU A 252 19.85 -9.98 -9.02
C GLU A 252 18.68 -9.42 -8.19
N LEU A 253 17.44 -9.87 -8.46
CA LEU A 253 16.26 -9.48 -7.66
C LEU A 253 16.36 -9.95 -6.19
N ILE A 254 16.85 -11.17 -5.95
CA ILE A 254 17.08 -11.68 -4.58
C ILE A 254 18.13 -10.81 -3.87
N GLY A 255 19.20 -10.44 -4.56
CA GLY A 255 20.24 -9.55 -4.03
C GLY A 255 19.69 -8.17 -3.69
N GLN A 256 18.91 -7.58 -4.60
CA GLN A 256 18.26 -6.28 -4.40
C GLN A 256 17.29 -6.31 -3.23
N ALA A 257 16.43 -7.33 -3.14
CA ALA A 257 15.52 -7.51 -2.02
C ALA A 257 16.28 -7.55 -0.69
N GLY A 258 17.36 -8.35 -0.62
CA GLY A 258 18.21 -8.44 0.58
C GLY A 258 18.88 -7.11 0.94
N ALA A 259 19.30 -6.31 -0.04
CA ALA A 259 19.89 -4.99 0.17
C ALA A 259 18.92 -3.97 0.79
N HIS A 260 17.61 -4.20 0.64
CA HIS A 260 16.56 -3.34 1.16
C HIS A 260 15.71 -3.98 2.27
N HIS A 261 16.18 -5.07 2.89
CA HIS A 261 15.47 -5.81 3.94
C HIS A 261 14.10 -6.34 3.52
N VAL A 262 13.92 -6.63 2.23
CA VAL A 262 12.72 -7.23 1.66
C VAL A 262 12.91 -8.74 1.52
N LYS A 263 11.97 -9.53 2.01
CA LYS A 263 11.93 -10.98 1.83
C LYS A 263 11.45 -11.28 0.40
N PHE A 264 12.33 -11.85 -0.41
CA PHE A 264 11.96 -12.35 -1.73
C PHE A 264 11.28 -13.71 -1.58
N THR A 265 9.97 -13.76 -1.82
CA THR A 265 9.18 -15.00 -1.82
C THR A 265 9.08 -15.53 -3.24
N PHE A 266 9.62 -16.72 -3.49
CA PHE A 266 9.44 -17.39 -4.77
C PHE A 266 8.13 -18.17 -4.79
N ALA A 267 7.23 -17.84 -5.73
CA ALA A 267 6.01 -18.57 -5.94
C ALA A 267 6.19 -19.63 -7.06
N LEU A 268 5.59 -20.82 -6.88
CA LEU A 268 5.55 -21.86 -7.88
C LEU A 268 4.12 -22.39 -8.01
N SER A 269 3.50 -22.24 -9.19
CA SER A 269 2.09 -22.55 -9.45
C SER A 269 1.92 -23.82 -10.32
N PRO A 270 2.05 -25.03 -9.75
CA PRO A 270 2.00 -26.29 -10.50
C PRO A 270 0.58 -26.77 -10.81
N GLY A 271 -0.47 -26.14 -10.27
CA GLY A 271 -1.84 -26.66 -10.17
C GLY A 271 -2.47 -27.11 -11.48
N ASN A 272 -2.18 -26.45 -12.58
CA ASN A 272 -2.75 -26.77 -13.89
C ASN A 272 -2.30 -28.13 -14.48
N SER A 273 -1.19 -28.70 -14.00
CA SER A 273 -0.61 -29.92 -14.58
C SER A 273 -0.02 -30.92 -13.60
N ILE A 274 0.01 -30.60 -12.31
CA ILE A 274 0.57 -31.50 -11.29
C ILE A 274 -0.31 -32.76 -11.14
N CYS A 275 0.36 -33.91 -11.01
CA CYS A 275 -0.25 -35.15 -10.52
C CYS A 275 0.15 -35.31 -9.05
N TYR A 276 -0.76 -35.03 -8.12
CA TYR A 276 -0.50 -35.01 -6.67
C TYR A 276 0.04 -36.35 -6.16
N SER A 277 -0.39 -37.48 -6.76
CA SER A 277 0.01 -38.85 -6.41
C SER A 277 1.27 -39.33 -7.10
N ASP A 278 1.83 -38.59 -8.08
CA ASP A 278 3.04 -39.01 -8.79
C ASP A 278 4.30 -38.51 -8.05
N PRO A 279 5.15 -39.43 -7.55
CA PRO A 279 6.38 -39.04 -6.87
C PRO A 279 7.36 -38.27 -7.75
N ARG A 280 7.27 -38.42 -9.08
CA ARG A 280 8.14 -37.68 -10.01
C ARG A 280 7.78 -36.18 -10.04
N ASP A 281 6.50 -35.86 -9.96
CA ASP A 281 6.04 -34.46 -9.89
C ASP A 281 6.48 -33.79 -8.58
N PHE A 282 6.38 -34.50 -7.48
CA PHE A 282 6.89 -34.01 -6.20
C PHE A 282 8.42 -33.81 -6.22
N GLN A 283 9.17 -34.74 -6.83
CA GLN A 283 10.62 -34.58 -6.99
C GLN A 283 10.97 -33.38 -7.85
N ALA A 284 10.25 -33.15 -8.95
CA ALA A 284 10.45 -31.98 -9.81
C ALA A 284 10.16 -30.66 -9.06
N LEU A 285 9.09 -30.65 -8.23
CA LEU A 285 8.76 -29.53 -7.37
C LEU A 285 9.88 -29.24 -6.37
N GLN A 286 10.35 -30.28 -5.65
CA GLN A 286 11.46 -30.13 -4.70
C GLN A 286 12.74 -29.64 -5.40
N ALA A 287 13.05 -30.16 -6.60
CA ALA A 287 14.23 -29.72 -7.35
C ALA A 287 14.17 -28.22 -7.74
N LYS A 288 12.98 -27.73 -8.11
CA LYS A 288 12.77 -26.30 -8.40
C LYS A 288 12.93 -25.44 -7.14
N LEU A 289 12.33 -25.84 -6.02
CA LEU A 289 12.47 -25.14 -4.74
C LEU A 289 13.93 -25.15 -4.27
N GLN A 290 14.64 -26.28 -4.44
CA GLN A 290 16.06 -26.40 -4.10
C GLN A 290 16.89 -25.42 -4.92
N ALA A 291 16.68 -25.34 -6.23
CA ALA A 291 17.41 -24.40 -7.08
C ALA A 291 17.26 -22.95 -6.61
N MET A 292 16.03 -22.55 -6.23
CA MET A 292 15.77 -21.20 -5.70
C MET A 292 16.38 -21.00 -4.30
N TYR A 293 16.37 -22.03 -3.45
CA TYR A 293 17.03 -21.98 -2.14
C TYR A 293 18.54 -21.78 -2.29
N ASP A 294 19.18 -22.45 -3.27
CA ASP A 294 20.61 -22.32 -3.56
C ASP A 294 20.96 -20.92 -4.05
N GLU A 295 20.03 -20.21 -4.73
CA GLU A 295 20.16 -18.80 -5.11
C GLU A 295 19.89 -17.81 -3.95
N GLY A 296 19.49 -18.30 -2.78
CA GLY A 296 19.33 -17.46 -1.59
C GLY A 296 17.88 -17.24 -1.16
N VAL A 297 16.87 -17.76 -1.86
CA VAL A 297 15.46 -17.66 -1.44
C VAL A 297 15.24 -18.39 -0.11
N ARG A 298 14.46 -17.75 0.78
CA ARG A 298 14.10 -18.29 2.10
C ARG A 298 12.60 -18.30 2.37
N ASP A 299 11.81 -17.69 1.49
CA ASP A 299 10.37 -17.65 1.55
C ASP A 299 9.79 -18.26 0.26
N PHE A 300 8.81 -19.17 0.40
CA PHE A 300 8.21 -19.91 -0.71
C PHE A 300 6.71 -19.88 -0.64
N SER A 301 6.07 -19.78 -1.82
CA SER A 301 4.62 -19.83 -1.98
C SER A 301 4.22 -20.87 -3.02
N LEU A 302 3.12 -21.58 -2.78
CA LEU A 302 2.51 -22.49 -3.75
C LEU A 302 1.09 -22.01 -4.07
N PRO A 303 0.93 -21.12 -5.08
CA PRO A 303 -0.39 -20.76 -5.58
C PRO A 303 -1.06 -21.92 -6.27
N LEU A 304 -2.27 -22.28 -5.80
CA LEU A 304 -3.19 -23.25 -6.40
C LEU A 304 -4.53 -22.61 -6.71
N ASP A 305 -4.48 -21.30 -6.95
CA ASP A 305 -5.58 -20.46 -7.44
C ASP A 305 -5.91 -20.71 -8.92
N ASP A 306 -7.06 -20.28 -9.35
CA ASP A 306 -7.52 -20.31 -10.75
C ASP A 306 -7.43 -21.69 -11.42
N ILE A 307 -7.58 -22.76 -10.64
CA ILE A 307 -7.64 -24.14 -11.13
C ILE A 307 -9.01 -24.75 -10.86
N SER A 308 -9.31 -25.85 -11.56
CA SER A 308 -10.58 -26.57 -11.39
C SER A 308 -10.37 -27.83 -10.56
N TYR A 309 -11.30 -28.14 -9.66
CA TYR A 309 -11.39 -29.41 -8.97
C TYR A 309 -12.45 -30.37 -9.58
N THR A 310 -12.95 -30.07 -10.77
CA THR A 310 -13.92 -30.95 -11.48
C THR A 310 -13.24 -32.07 -12.25
N ARG A 311 -11.91 -32.08 -12.34
CA ARG A 311 -11.10 -33.11 -12.99
C ARG A 311 -9.72 -33.24 -12.35
N TRP A 312 -9.14 -34.42 -12.38
CA TRP A 312 -7.73 -34.65 -12.07
C TRP A 312 -6.85 -34.48 -13.32
N ASN A 313 -5.61 -34.07 -13.11
CA ASN A 313 -4.60 -34.03 -14.17
C ASN A 313 -4.08 -35.44 -14.55
N CYS A 314 -4.25 -36.42 -13.67
CA CYS A 314 -3.86 -37.83 -13.91
C CYS A 314 -4.80 -38.84 -13.23
N ALA A 315 -4.85 -40.04 -13.77
CA ALA A 315 -5.66 -41.14 -13.20
C ALA A 315 -5.14 -41.65 -11.84
N GLY A 316 -3.91 -41.30 -11.47
CA GLY A 316 -3.33 -41.64 -10.16
C GLY A 316 -4.07 -40.94 -9.03
N ASP A 317 -4.41 -39.66 -9.23
CA ASP A 317 -5.07 -38.83 -8.22
C ASP A 317 -6.48 -39.36 -7.91
N GLU A 318 -7.23 -39.82 -8.92
CA GLU A 318 -8.54 -40.42 -8.67
C GLU A 318 -8.45 -41.70 -7.82
N ARG A 319 -7.41 -42.48 -8.01
CA ARG A 319 -7.17 -43.68 -7.17
C ARG A 319 -6.77 -43.31 -5.74
N ALA A 320 -6.00 -42.24 -5.58
CA ALA A 320 -5.47 -41.80 -4.27
C ALA A 320 -6.50 -41.02 -3.45
N TYR A 321 -7.24 -40.12 -4.09
CA TYR A 321 -8.11 -39.15 -3.42
C TYR A 321 -9.60 -39.32 -3.73
N GLY A 322 -9.96 -40.23 -4.63
CA GLY A 322 -11.33 -40.47 -5.09
C GLY A 322 -11.71 -39.58 -6.29
N ARG A 323 -13.00 -39.59 -6.62
CA ARG A 323 -13.51 -38.77 -7.73
C ARG A 323 -13.24 -37.29 -7.48
N PRO A 324 -13.03 -36.49 -8.57
CA PRO A 324 -12.86 -35.06 -8.44
C PRO A 324 -14.04 -34.40 -7.70
N SER A 325 -13.74 -33.67 -6.64
CA SER A 325 -14.69 -32.90 -5.84
C SER A 325 -13.92 -31.85 -5.02
N GLU A 326 -14.61 -30.88 -4.45
CA GLU A 326 -14.07 -29.90 -3.53
C GLU A 326 -13.26 -30.54 -2.40
N GLY A 327 -13.87 -31.46 -1.64
CA GLY A 327 -13.20 -32.12 -0.53
C GLY A 327 -12.02 -33.00 -0.97
N SER A 328 -12.09 -33.63 -2.16
CA SER A 328 -10.97 -34.44 -2.70
C SER A 328 -9.80 -33.54 -3.11
N ALA A 329 -10.08 -32.39 -3.73
CA ALA A 329 -9.06 -31.40 -4.08
C ALA A 329 -8.39 -30.83 -2.83
N GLY A 330 -9.18 -30.45 -1.82
CA GLY A 330 -8.64 -29.94 -0.54
C GLY A 330 -7.70 -30.96 0.13
N ARG A 331 -8.06 -32.23 0.18
CA ARG A 331 -7.18 -33.29 0.74
C ARG A 331 -5.89 -33.45 -0.07
N ALA A 332 -5.97 -33.49 -1.41
CA ALA A 332 -4.80 -33.64 -2.27
C ALA A 332 -3.84 -32.44 -2.14
N GLN A 333 -4.37 -31.23 -2.08
CA GLN A 333 -3.58 -30.02 -1.89
C GLN A 333 -2.96 -29.97 -0.48
N ALA A 334 -3.72 -30.29 0.58
CA ALA A 334 -3.18 -30.35 1.93
C ALA A 334 -2.05 -31.37 2.04
N ASP A 335 -2.20 -32.57 1.42
CA ASP A 335 -1.17 -33.62 1.42
C ASP A 335 0.13 -33.13 0.72
N LEU A 336 0.01 -32.49 -0.46
CA LEU A 336 1.15 -31.90 -1.15
C LEU A 336 1.85 -30.85 -0.29
N LEU A 337 1.10 -29.89 0.26
CA LEU A 337 1.63 -28.79 1.05
C LEU A 337 2.30 -29.29 2.34
N ASN A 338 1.70 -30.26 3.02
CA ASN A 338 2.28 -30.89 4.20
C ASN A 338 3.59 -31.62 3.88
N ARG A 339 3.68 -32.25 2.70
CA ARG A 339 4.93 -32.86 2.26
C ARG A 339 6.00 -31.81 1.99
N VAL A 340 5.68 -30.72 1.31
CA VAL A 340 6.62 -29.62 1.08
C VAL A 340 7.05 -29.03 2.41
N GLN A 341 6.14 -28.79 3.34
CA GLN A 341 6.47 -28.26 4.67
C GLN A 341 7.46 -29.19 5.41
N ARG A 342 7.19 -30.49 5.49
CA ARG A 342 8.04 -31.44 6.22
C ARG A 342 9.34 -31.79 5.50
N GLU A 343 9.28 -32.03 4.18
CA GLU A 343 10.39 -32.62 3.43
C GLU A 343 11.31 -31.58 2.82
N PHE A 344 10.86 -30.31 2.71
CA PHE A 344 11.67 -29.21 2.21
C PHE A 344 11.81 -28.09 3.26
N VAL A 345 10.74 -27.44 3.67
CA VAL A 345 10.81 -26.26 4.56
C VAL A 345 11.50 -26.58 5.89
N ASP A 346 11.05 -27.65 6.57
CA ASP A 346 11.59 -28.03 7.90
C ASP A 346 13.03 -28.54 7.84
N THR A 347 13.52 -28.92 6.66
CA THR A 347 14.88 -29.46 6.48
C THR A 347 15.91 -28.42 6.00
N HIS A 348 15.45 -27.20 5.61
CA HIS A 348 16.29 -26.15 5.06
C HIS A 348 16.42 -24.98 6.04
N ARG A 349 17.67 -24.66 6.40
CA ARG A 349 17.95 -23.63 7.38
C ARG A 349 17.46 -22.24 6.92
N GLY A 350 16.71 -21.58 7.77
CA GLY A 350 16.26 -20.20 7.57
C GLY A 350 15.04 -20.08 6.67
N VAL A 351 14.51 -21.19 6.15
CA VAL A 351 13.27 -21.14 5.35
C VAL A 351 12.07 -20.88 6.27
N ALA A 352 11.26 -19.91 5.88
CA ALA A 352 10.03 -19.54 6.57
C ALA A 352 8.91 -20.56 6.29
N PRO A 353 7.86 -20.64 7.14
CA PRO A 353 6.69 -21.46 6.87
C PRO A 353 6.09 -21.20 5.49
N LEU A 354 5.72 -22.26 4.80
CA LEU A 354 5.16 -22.21 3.44
C LEU A 354 3.95 -21.30 3.36
N GLN A 355 3.85 -20.53 2.26
CA GLN A 355 2.66 -19.76 1.90
C GLN A 355 1.85 -20.51 0.84
N PHE A 356 0.55 -20.35 0.88
CA PHE A 356 -0.37 -21.10 0.02
C PHE A 356 -1.53 -20.22 -0.42
N VAL A 357 -1.77 -20.15 -1.72
CA VAL A 357 -2.99 -19.55 -2.26
C VAL A 357 -3.97 -20.68 -2.60
N PRO A 358 -5.09 -20.81 -1.89
CA PRO A 358 -6.05 -21.88 -2.13
C PRO A 358 -6.83 -21.68 -3.43
N THR A 359 -7.42 -22.76 -3.94
CA THR A 359 -8.34 -22.68 -5.09
C THR A 359 -9.58 -21.84 -4.77
N GLU A 360 -10.08 -21.92 -3.54
CA GLU A 360 -11.16 -21.06 -3.04
C GLU A 360 -10.60 -19.95 -2.15
N TYR A 361 -9.92 -19.00 -2.75
CA TYR A 361 -9.17 -17.94 -2.05
C TYR A 361 -10.01 -16.75 -1.56
N SER A 362 -11.28 -16.67 -1.97
CA SER A 362 -12.17 -15.55 -1.61
C SER A 362 -13.33 -16.00 -0.72
N ASP A 363 -14.13 -15.03 -0.27
CA ASP A 363 -15.30 -15.17 0.60
C ASP A 363 -15.02 -15.72 2.02
N VAL A 364 -16.06 -15.81 2.83
CA VAL A 364 -16.05 -16.31 4.21
C VAL A 364 -17.05 -17.45 4.43
N GLU A 365 -17.55 -18.03 3.35
CA GLU A 365 -18.45 -19.19 3.40
C GLU A 365 -17.65 -20.49 3.57
N ASP A 366 -18.16 -21.42 4.34
CA ASP A 366 -17.54 -22.75 4.49
C ASP A 366 -17.86 -23.63 3.28
N SER A 367 -16.96 -24.54 2.94
CA SER A 367 -17.10 -25.50 1.85
C SER A 367 -16.45 -26.84 2.22
N GLU A 368 -16.73 -27.89 1.43
CA GLU A 368 -16.02 -29.17 1.58
C GLU A 368 -14.51 -29.02 1.30
N TYR A 369 -14.12 -28.08 0.41
CA TYR A 369 -12.72 -27.78 0.13
C TYR A 369 -12.03 -27.14 1.34
N LYS A 370 -12.61 -26.04 1.87
CA LYS A 370 -12.06 -25.31 3.01
C LYS A 370 -12.04 -26.16 4.27
N THR A 371 -13.08 -26.99 4.49
CA THR A 371 -13.10 -27.97 5.58
C THR A 371 -11.95 -28.96 5.47
N ALA A 372 -11.70 -29.55 4.29
CA ALA A 372 -10.60 -30.49 4.09
C ALA A 372 -9.22 -29.84 4.33
N ILE A 373 -9.02 -28.59 3.90
CA ILE A 373 -7.80 -27.81 4.18
C ILE A 373 -7.67 -27.56 5.69
N ARG A 374 -8.70 -27.05 6.34
CA ARG A 374 -8.71 -26.76 7.79
C ARG A 374 -8.34 -27.95 8.64
N GLU A 375 -8.86 -29.14 8.29
CA GLU A 375 -8.66 -30.37 9.06
C GLU A 375 -7.30 -31.04 8.82
N ALA A 376 -6.75 -30.93 7.60
CA ALA A 376 -5.58 -31.69 7.19
C ALA A 376 -4.29 -30.88 7.07
N LEU A 377 -4.35 -29.57 6.80
CA LEU A 377 -3.16 -28.76 6.52
C LEU A 377 -2.38 -28.44 7.79
N ASP A 378 -1.05 -28.60 7.74
CA ASP A 378 -0.12 -28.19 8.81
C ASP A 378 -0.45 -26.75 9.27
N PRO A 379 -0.64 -26.52 10.57
CA PRO A 379 -1.06 -25.20 11.08
C PRO A 379 -0.04 -24.08 10.84
N ARG A 380 1.22 -24.40 10.53
CA ARG A 380 2.26 -23.44 10.22
C ARG A 380 2.14 -22.88 8.80
N VAL A 381 1.52 -23.60 7.87
CA VAL A 381 1.33 -23.12 6.48
C VAL A 381 0.38 -21.93 6.49
N ARG A 382 0.82 -20.84 5.89
CA ARG A 382 0.04 -19.60 5.81
C ARG A 382 -0.93 -19.68 4.64
N VAL A 383 -2.21 -19.47 4.90
CA VAL A 383 -3.28 -19.50 3.90
C VAL A 383 -3.58 -18.09 3.46
N MET A 384 -3.47 -17.80 2.17
CA MET A 384 -3.82 -16.50 1.61
C MET A 384 -5.32 -16.40 1.32
N TRP A 385 -5.86 -15.20 1.45
CA TRP A 385 -7.27 -14.88 1.28
C TRP A 385 -7.44 -13.47 0.70
N THR A 386 -8.37 -13.27 -0.23
CA THR A 386 -8.54 -11.99 -0.92
C THR A 386 -9.65 -11.10 -0.34
N GLY A 387 -10.29 -11.51 0.74
CA GLY A 387 -11.45 -10.79 1.29
C GLY A 387 -12.79 -11.45 0.94
N ASP A 388 -13.88 -10.80 1.28
CA ASP A 388 -15.25 -11.23 0.94
C ASP A 388 -15.53 -11.03 -0.56
N GLY A 389 -14.73 -11.69 -1.39
CA GLY A 389 -14.73 -11.64 -2.84
C GLY A 389 -13.32 -11.49 -3.41
N VAL A 390 -13.19 -11.65 -4.73
CA VAL A 390 -11.90 -11.51 -5.43
C VAL A 390 -11.41 -10.05 -5.37
N ILE A 391 -12.31 -9.09 -5.54
CA ILE A 391 -12.05 -7.66 -5.40
C ILE A 391 -13.09 -7.11 -4.44
N PRO A 392 -12.84 -7.17 -3.12
CA PRO A 392 -13.77 -6.75 -2.10
C PRO A 392 -13.89 -5.22 -2.04
N ARG A 393 -15.05 -4.72 -1.66
CA ARG A 393 -15.28 -3.29 -1.46
C ARG A 393 -14.59 -2.75 -0.20
N GLN A 394 -14.40 -3.63 0.76
CA GLN A 394 -13.79 -3.34 2.06
C GLN A 394 -13.24 -4.63 2.65
N ILE A 395 -12.31 -4.49 3.57
CA ILE A 395 -11.83 -5.59 4.42
C ILE A 395 -12.13 -5.19 5.86
N THR A 396 -12.98 -5.96 6.54
CA THR A 396 -13.36 -5.69 7.93
C THR A 396 -12.74 -6.66 8.92
N VAL A 397 -12.61 -6.25 10.17
CA VAL A 397 -12.23 -7.13 11.29
C VAL A 397 -13.21 -8.31 11.41
N SER A 398 -14.50 -8.08 11.13
CA SER A 398 -15.50 -9.14 11.12
C SER A 398 -15.24 -10.18 10.05
N ASP A 399 -14.92 -9.75 8.82
CA ASP A 399 -14.64 -10.67 7.71
C ASP A 399 -13.36 -11.48 7.98
N ALA A 400 -12.31 -10.84 8.50
CA ALA A 400 -11.07 -11.51 8.87
C ALA A 400 -11.27 -12.56 9.98
N LYS A 401 -12.11 -12.30 10.99
CA LYS A 401 -12.48 -13.29 12.02
C LYS A 401 -13.29 -14.45 11.45
N GLN A 402 -14.19 -14.19 10.50
CA GLN A 402 -14.94 -15.23 9.83
C GLN A 402 -14.00 -16.10 8.96
N ALA A 403 -13.08 -15.47 8.22
CA ALA A 403 -12.05 -16.18 7.47
C ALA A 403 -11.17 -17.03 8.39
N GLU A 404 -10.73 -16.52 9.55
CA GLU A 404 -10.00 -17.30 10.55
C GLU A 404 -10.78 -18.53 11.01
N ALA A 405 -12.08 -18.39 11.28
CA ALA A 405 -12.95 -19.51 11.67
C ALA A 405 -13.08 -20.55 10.56
N VAL A 406 -13.22 -20.13 9.31
CA VAL A 406 -13.35 -20.99 8.13
C VAL A 406 -12.03 -21.72 7.83
N TRP A 407 -10.91 -21.03 7.88
CA TRP A 407 -9.59 -21.62 7.59
C TRP A 407 -8.90 -22.26 8.80
N GLY A 408 -9.42 -22.04 10.02
CA GLY A 408 -8.85 -22.55 11.28
C GLY A 408 -7.52 -21.89 11.68
N ARG A 409 -7.19 -20.74 11.08
CA ARG A 409 -5.97 -19.96 11.32
C ARG A 409 -6.13 -18.53 10.83
N LYS A 410 -5.35 -17.57 11.36
CA LYS A 410 -5.26 -16.24 10.79
C LYS A 410 -4.83 -16.33 9.33
N VAL A 411 -5.56 -15.66 8.46
CA VAL A 411 -5.28 -15.63 7.02
C VAL A 411 -4.25 -14.57 6.69
N PHE A 412 -3.51 -14.78 5.59
CA PHE A 412 -2.61 -13.81 5.00
C PHE A 412 -3.36 -13.10 3.87
N LEU A 413 -3.61 -11.80 4.02
CA LEU A 413 -4.39 -11.03 3.05
C LEU A 413 -3.60 -10.86 1.75
N TRP A 414 -4.22 -11.22 0.63
CA TRP A 414 -3.86 -10.82 -0.72
C TRP A 414 -4.87 -9.77 -1.16
N ASP A 415 -4.54 -8.51 -0.97
CA ASP A 415 -5.44 -7.40 -1.29
C ASP A 415 -5.40 -7.07 -2.79
N ASN A 416 -6.47 -7.34 -3.51
CA ASN A 416 -6.60 -7.05 -4.93
C ASN A 416 -6.90 -5.56 -5.19
N TYR A 417 -6.12 -4.67 -4.59
CA TYR A 417 -6.08 -3.25 -4.85
C TYR A 417 -4.62 -2.75 -4.81
N PRO A 418 -4.12 -2.09 -5.87
CA PRO A 418 -4.82 -1.45 -6.99
C PRO A 418 -4.82 -2.26 -8.31
N VAL A 419 -4.85 -3.59 -8.29
CA VAL A 419 -4.81 -4.39 -9.52
C VAL A 419 -5.82 -3.91 -10.58
N ASN A 420 -5.37 -3.82 -11.84
CA ASN A 420 -6.19 -3.29 -12.93
C ASN A 420 -6.32 -4.25 -14.14
N ASP A 421 -6.28 -5.56 -13.89
CA ASP A 421 -6.26 -6.62 -14.89
C ASP A 421 -7.63 -7.26 -15.21
N PHE A 422 -8.72 -6.68 -14.74
CA PHE A 422 -10.08 -7.21 -14.89
C PHE A 422 -10.98 -6.28 -15.74
N ASN A 423 -12.11 -6.77 -16.23
CA ASN A 423 -12.96 -6.04 -17.17
C ASN A 423 -13.47 -4.69 -16.62
N GLY A 424 -13.72 -4.58 -15.32
CA GLY A 424 -14.18 -3.33 -14.69
C GLY A 424 -13.12 -2.22 -14.69
N SER A 425 -11.85 -2.57 -14.78
CA SER A 425 -10.72 -1.63 -14.79
C SER A 425 -10.27 -1.19 -16.19
N ARG A 426 -10.98 -1.61 -17.24
CA ARG A 426 -10.62 -1.31 -18.63
C ARG A 426 -10.35 0.18 -18.86
N GLY A 427 -9.14 0.50 -19.31
CA GLY A 427 -8.72 1.87 -19.62
C GLY A 427 -8.47 2.75 -18.42
N ARG A 428 -8.28 2.18 -17.22
CA ARG A 428 -8.06 2.89 -15.95
C ARG A 428 -6.70 2.58 -15.37
N ILE A 429 -6.16 3.58 -14.68
CA ILE A 429 -5.22 3.40 -13.57
C ILE A 429 -5.97 3.74 -12.28
N MET A 430 -5.49 3.23 -11.15
CA MET A 430 -6.14 3.43 -9.85
C MET A 430 -5.19 4.15 -8.92
N LEU A 431 -5.41 5.46 -8.76
CA LEU A 431 -4.60 6.33 -7.92
C LEU A 431 -5.37 6.85 -6.70
N GLY A 432 -6.49 6.22 -6.37
CA GLY A 432 -7.26 6.51 -5.15
C GLY A 432 -6.48 6.14 -3.90
N SER A 433 -6.85 6.73 -2.76
CA SER A 433 -6.24 6.40 -1.47
C SER A 433 -6.46 4.92 -1.11
N TYR A 434 -5.51 4.32 -0.36
CA TYR A 434 -5.71 3.03 0.29
C TYR A 434 -6.71 3.21 1.43
N ASP A 435 -7.94 2.77 1.23
CA ASP A 435 -9.07 3.04 2.14
C ASP A 435 -9.96 1.80 2.28
N LYS A 436 -10.95 1.85 3.18
CA LYS A 436 -11.90 0.76 3.45
C LYS A 436 -11.25 -0.53 3.99
N ARG A 437 -10.08 -0.41 4.62
CA ARG A 437 -9.47 -1.44 5.44
C ARG A 437 -9.62 -1.01 6.89
N GLU A 438 -10.32 -1.84 7.67
CA GLU A 438 -10.73 -1.48 9.03
C GLU A 438 -9.54 -1.51 10.00
N ARG A 439 -9.46 -0.54 10.91
CA ARG A 439 -8.49 -0.53 12.00
C ARG A 439 -8.66 -1.76 12.88
N GLY A 440 -7.56 -2.37 13.34
CA GLY A 440 -7.55 -3.61 14.11
C GLY A 440 -7.41 -4.87 13.26
N LEU A 441 -7.26 -4.75 11.95
CA LEU A 441 -6.95 -5.88 11.05
C LEU A 441 -5.58 -6.49 11.36
N SER A 442 -4.61 -5.71 11.83
CA SER A 442 -3.30 -6.21 12.26
C SER A 442 -3.39 -7.30 13.32
N ASP A 443 -4.39 -7.23 14.20
CA ASP A 443 -4.65 -8.25 15.22
C ASP A 443 -5.29 -9.53 14.68
N GLN A 444 -5.84 -9.50 13.46
CA GLN A 444 -6.62 -10.61 12.88
C GLN A 444 -5.91 -11.32 11.72
N LEU A 445 -4.98 -10.64 11.06
CA LEU A 445 -4.28 -11.15 9.87
C LEU A 445 -2.89 -11.68 10.22
N ALA A 446 -2.38 -12.60 9.39
CA ALA A 446 -0.99 -13.05 9.44
C ALA A 446 -0.05 -12.11 8.65
N GLY A 447 -0.60 -11.17 7.92
CA GLY A 447 0.09 -10.19 7.09
C GLY A 447 -0.83 -9.67 5.98
N ASP A 448 -0.30 -8.71 5.21
CA ASP A 448 -1.00 -8.04 4.10
C ASP A 448 -0.04 -7.83 2.93
N VAL A 449 -0.44 -8.25 1.73
CA VAL A 449 0.24 -7.93 0.48
C VAL A 449 -0.76 -7.44 -0.55
N VAL A 450 -0.47 -6.30 -1.15
CA VAL A 450 -1.29 -5.76 -2.24
C VAL A 450 -0.93 -6.42 -3.57
N ASN A 451 -1.92 -6.57 -4.45
CA ASN A 451 -1.71 -6.93 -5.85
C ASN A 451 -1.72 -5.64 -6.68
N PRO A 452 -0.55 -5.20 -7.20
CA PRO A 452 -0.42 -3.90 -7.85
C PRO A 452 -0.97 -3.89 -9.29
N MET A 453 -0.90 -2.72 -9.93
CA MET A 453 -1.22 -2.54 -11.35
C MET A 453 -0.09 -3.06 -12.26
N ASN A 454 -0.40 -3.23 -13.56
CA ASN A 454 0.63 -3.40 -14.59
C ASN A 454 1.65 -2.23 -14.60
N GLN A 455 1.25 -1.04 -14.15
CA GLN A 455 2.05 0.17 -14.03
C GLN A 455 2.79 0.18 -12.67
N ALA A 456 4.06 -0.22 -12.67
CA ALA A 456 4.85 -0.36 -11.47
C ALA A 456 5.00 0.96 -10.69
N ALA A 457 5.44 2.01 -11.35
CA ALA A 457 5.68 3.30 -10.69
C ALA A 457 4.39 3.99 -10.24
N ALA A 458 3.29 3.82 -11.00
CA ALA A 458 1.99 4.35 -10.61
C ALA A 458 1.39 3.61 -9.40
N SER A 459 1.70 2.32 -9.23
CA SER A 459 1.24 1.52 -8.07
C SER A 459 1.77 2.05 -6.73
N LYS A 460 2.93 2.71 -6.72
CA LYS A 460 3.53 3.32 -5.51
C LYS A 460 2.56 4.26 -4.77
N VAL A 461 1.62 4.89 -5.48
CA VAL A 461 0.61 5.77 -4.87
C VAL A 461 -0.23 5.03 -3.84
N VAL A 462 -0.69 3.83 -4.17
CA VAL A 462 -1.50 2.99 -3.29
C VAL A 462 -0.63 2.20 -2.31
N GLU A 463 0.53 1.72 -2.76
CA GLU A 463 1.46 0.92 -1.95
C GLU A 463 2.02 1.72 -0.76
N ILE A 464 2.18 3.04 -0.86
CA ILE A 464 2.51 3.91 0.29
C ILE A 464 1.40 3.87 1.34
N GLY A 465 0.14 3.93 0.91
CA GLY A 465 -0.99 3.81 1.82
C GLY A 465 -1.08 2.43 2.48
N ALA A 466 -0.84 1.37 1.71
CA ALA A 466 -0.80 0.01 2.24
C ALA A 466 0.38 -0.19 3.23
N ALA A 467 1.53 0.41 2.95
CA ALA A 467 2.68 0.40 3.85
C ALA A 467 2.37 1.11 5.18
N ASP A 468 1.75 2.29 5.12
CA ASP A 468 1.35 3.05 6.31
C ASP A 468 0.32 2.27 7.15
N PHE A 469 -0.69 1.69 6.49
CA PHE A 469 -1.70 0.85 7.14
C PHE A 469 -1.10 -0.40 7.79
N ALA A 470 -0.32 -1.18 7.05
CA ALA A 470 0.25 -2.44 7.57
C ALA A 470 1.32 -2.20 8.65
N TRP A 471 1.92 -1.01 8.66
CA TRP A 471 2.86 -0.59 9.70
C TRP A 471 2.14 -0.18 10.99
N ASN A 472 1.11 0.68 10.90
CA ASN A 472 0.35 1.18 12.05
C ASN A 472 -1.13 1.44 11.67
N ASP A 473 -1.95 0.39 11.69
CA ASP A 473 -3.37 0.48 11.32
C ASP A 473 -4.22 1.26 12.34
N GLN A 474 -3.72 1.45 13.58
CA GLN A 474 -4.46 2.17 14.61
C GLN A 474 -4.51 3.69 14.34
N ASP A 475 -3.40 4.26 13.85
CA ASP A 475 -3.26 5.69 13.55
C ASP A 475 -3.29 5.99 12.04
N PHE A 476 -3.67 5.01 11.24
CA PHE A 476 -3.73 5.16 9.79
C PHE A 476 -4.76 6.22 9.37
N ASP A 477 -4.31 7.12 8.48
CA ASP A 477 -5.14 8.14 7.82
C ASP A 477 -4.93 8.05 6.28
N PRO A 478 -5.96 7.61 5.53
CA PRO A 478 -5.87 7.46 4.07
C PRO A 478 -5.47 8.76 3.35
N GLN A 479 -5.92 9.93 3.83
CA GLN A 479 -5.63 11.22 3.19
C GLN A 479 -4.21 11.68 3.46
N ARG A 480 -3.70 11.46 4.68
CA ARG A 480 -2.30 11.73 5.02
C ARG A 480 -1.37 10.86 4.17
N ALA A 481 -1.63 9.55 4.09
CA ALA A 481 -0.84 8.62 3.29
C ALA A 481 -0.88 8.96 1.79
N TRP A 482 -2.05 9.36 1.28
CA TRP A 482 -2.23 9.77 -0.11
C TRP A 482 -1.46 11.05 -0.45
N ARG A 483 -1.45 12.04 0.44
CA ARG A 483 -0.61 13.24 0.31
C ARG A 483 0.88 12.88 0.38
N ALA A 484 1.28 12.00 1.27
CA ALA A 484 2.66 11.54 1.36
C ALA A 484 3.13 10.83 0.08
N ALA A 485 2.23 10.09 -0.61
CA ALA A 485 2.53 9.53 -1.92
C ALA A 485 2.81 10.62 -2.97
N ALA A 486 2.01 11.69 -2.99
CA ALA A 486 2.27 12.82 -3.87
C ALA A 486 3.60 13.53 -3.53
N GLU A 487 3.91 13.70 -2.25
CA GLU A 487 5.19 14.27 -1.79
C GLU A 487 6.39 13.38 -2.19
N TYR A 488 6.26 12.05 -2.03
CA TYR A 488 7.27 11.10 -2.45
C TYR A 488 7.56 11.20 -3.96
N LEU A 489 6.53 11.26 -4.79
CA LEU A 489 6.66 11.41 -6.23
C LEU A 489 7.09 12.82 -6.65
N ALA A 490 6.86 13.87 -5.85
CA ALA A 490 7.29 15.24 -6.13
C ALA A 490 8.74 15.55 -5.72
N GLY A 491 9.54 14.53 -5.38
CA GLY A 491 10.96 14.70 -5.15
C GLY A 491 11.45 14.45 -3.71
N LYS A 492 10.59 13.97 -2.81
CA LYS A 492 11.03 13.50 -1.48
C LYS A 492 11.82 12.16 -1.56
N ARG A 493 12.25 11.81 -2.78
CA ARG A 493 13.03 10.60 -3.07
C ARG A 493 14.39 10.63 -2.38
N LEU A 494 14.82 9.46 -1.94
CA LEU A 494 15.99 9.33 -1.09
C LEU A 494 16.95 8.19 -1.49
N ALA A 495 16.77 7.57 -2.65
CA ALA A 495 17.71 6.60 -3.16
C ALA A 495 18.17 6.96 -4.57
N GLY A 496 19.46 7.15 -4.75
CA GLY A 496 20.19 7.04 -6.01
C GLY A 496 20.17 8.21 -6.99
N GLU A 497 19.23 9.13 -6.92
CA GLU A 497 19.21 10.33 -7.76
C GLU A 497 19.08 11.59 -6.91
N SER A 498 20.08 12.43 -6.95
CA SER A 498 20.25 13.75 -6.29
C SER A 498 19.48 14.04 -5.00
N PRO A 499 20.19 14.52 -3.97
CA PRO A 499 19.72 14.54 -2.60
C PRO A 499 18.50 15.42 -2.36
N GLY A 500 17.57 14.87 -1.59
CA GLY A 500 16.67 15.48 -0.65
C GLY A 500 16.28 16.93 -0.89
N VAL A 501 15.64 17.19 -2.00
CA VAL A 501 14.88 18.42 -2.16
C VAL A 501 13.55 18.21 -1.44
N GLN A 502 13.12 19.17 -0.64
CA GLN A 502 11.72 19.22 -0.20
C GLN A 502 10.84 19.07 -1.44
N ALA A 503 9.79 18.24 -1.36
CA ALA A 503 8.84 18.10 -2.44
C ALA A 503 8.37 19.48 -2.94
N ASP A 504 8.42 19.71 -4.26
CA ASP A 504 7.90 20.97 -4.81
C ASP A 504 6.38 21.05 -4.56
N PRO A 505 5.91 22.03 -3.76
CA PRO A 505 4.49 22.10 -3.39
C PRO A 505 3.55 22.17 -4.60
N ALA A 506 3.98 22.83 -5.68
CA ALA A 506 3.15 22.94 -6.88
C ALA A 506 3.04 21.60 -7.64
N THR A 507 4.07 20.77 -7.61
CA THR A 507 4.03 19.42 -8.14
C THR A 507 3.18 18.49 -7.26
N VAL A 508 3.24 18.62 -5.93
CA VAL A 508 2.38 17.89 -4.99
C VAL A 508 0.91 18.18 -5.27
N GLU A 509 0.52 19.45 -5.37
CA GLU A 509 -0.88 19.81 -5.66
C GLU A 509 -1.33 19.33 -7.06
N ALA A 510 -0.43 19.34 -8.04
CA ALA A 510 -0.72 18.80 -9.37
C ALA A 510 -0.91 17.28 -9.36
N LEU A 511 -0.10 16.54 -8.59
CA LEU A 511 -0.24 15.09 -8.41
C LEU A 511 -1.54 14.75 -7.69
N LEU A 512 -1.86 15.43 -6.59
CA LEU A 512 -3.12 15.22 -5.87
C LEU A 512 -4.35 15.49 -6.76
N ALA A 513 -4.30 16.54 -7.57
CA ALA A 513 -5.36 16.84 -8.53
C ALA A 513 -5.49 15.76 -9.62
N PHE A 514 -4.39 15.18 -10.08
CA PHE A 514 -4.39 14.06 -11.02
C PHE A 514 -4.85 12.75 -10.37
N PHE A 515 -4.43 12.47 -9.15
CA PHE A 515 -4.89 11.32 -8.37
C PHE A 515 -6.40 11.36 -8.13
N ASP A 516 -6.97 12.57 -7.88
CA ASP A 516 -8.43 12.75 -7.76
C ASP A 516 -9.15 12.34 -9.05
N LEU A 517 -8.62 12.70 -10.21
CA LEU A 517 -9.21 12.30 -11.51
C LEU A 517 -9.20 10.77 -11.74
N GLU A 518 -8.23 10.06 -11.15
CA GLU A 518 -8.04 8.60 -11.27
C GLU A 518 -8.38 7.86 -9.95
N HIS A 519 -9.20 8.48 -9.10
CA HIS A 519 -9.53 7.98 -7.76
C HIS A 519 -10.46 6.76 -7.77
N MET A 520 -11.26 6.61 -8.81
CA MET A 520 -12.30 5.57 -8.84
C MET A 520 -11.71 4.16 -8.82
N ALA A 521 -12.17 3.34 -7.87
CA ALA A 521 -11.86 1.91 -7.82
C ALA A 521 -13.13 1.08 -8.12
N PRO A 522 -13.19 0.41 -9.28
CA PRO A 522 -14.31 -0.45 -9.65
C PRO A 522 -14.22 -1.81 -8.95
N VAL A 523 -15.34 -2.54 -8.92
CA VAL A 523 -15.37 -3.98 -8.61
C VAL A 523 -15.68 -4.77 -9.88
N ALA A 524 -15.44 -6.07 -9.84
CA ALA A 524 -15.72 -6.95 -10.98
C ALA A 524 -17.18 -6.87 -11.44
N ASN A 525 -18.11 -6.77 -10.49
CA ASN A 525 -19.56 -6.62 -10.72
C ASN A 525 -20.14 -5.62 -9.72
N GLY A 526 -20.79 -4.57 -10.21
CA GLY A 526 -21.49 -3.59 -9.36
C GLY A 526 -20.88 -2.20 -9.36
N SER A 527 -21.26 -1.38 -8.37
CA SER A 527 -20.80 0.01 -8.26
C SER A 527 -19.37 0.07 -7.75
N ALA A 528 -18.62 1.10 -8.17
CA ALA A 528 -17.31 1.41 -7.62
C ALA A 528 -17.36 1.51 -6.08
N TRP A 529 -16.29 1.10 -5.43
CA TRP A 529 -16.16 1.22 -3.97
C TRP A 529 -15.40 2.48 -3.54
N LEU A 530 -14.54 3.02 -4.40
CA LEU A 530 -14.07 4.39 -4.32
C LEU A 530 -14.78 5.24 -5.38
N PRO A 531 -15.27 6.44 -5.04
CA PRO A 531 -16.02 7.29 -5.96
C PRO A 531 -15.11 7.90 -7.04
N PRO A 532 -15.66 8.26 -8.22
CA PRO A 532 -14.91 9.01 -9.21
C PRO A 532 -14.69 10.45 -8.75
N ALA A 533 -13.47 10.94 -8.84
CA ALA A 533 -13.05 12.32 -8.67
C ALA A 533 -13.79 13.07 -7.53
N PRO A 534 -13.64 12.66 -6.25
CA PRO A 534 -14.45 13.17 -5.16
C PRO A 534 -14.26 14.68 -4.91
N GLU A 535 -13.05 15.22 -5.05
CA GLU A 535 -12.81 16.65 -4.88
C GLU A 535 -13.40 17.47 -6.04
N LEU A 536 -13.23 17.02 -7.27
CA LEU A 536 -13.87 17.65 -8.43
C LEU A 536 -15.40 17.61 -8.30
N SER A 537 -15.98 16.47 -7.90
CA SER A 537 -17.41 16.31 -7.68
C SER A 537 -17.93 17.32 -6.65
N ARG A 538 -17.27 17.41 -5.50
CA ARG A 538 -17.60 18.37 -4.44
C ARG A 538 -17.58 19.83 -4.93
N ARG A 539 -16.59 20.19 -5.77
CA ARG A 539 -16.50 21.55 -6.35
C ARG A 539 -17.58 21.83 -7.37
N ILE A 540 -17.95 20.85 -8.18
CA ILE A 540 -19.05 20.95 -9.14
C ILE A 540 -20.38 21.12 -8.38
N ASP A 541 -20.63 20.36 -7.33
CA ASP A 541 -21.83 20.46 -6.50
C ASP A 541 -21.94 21.85 -5.84
N ALA A 542 -20.83 22.37 -5.28
CA ALA A 542 -20.77 23.72 -4.72
C ALA A 542 -21.04 24.79 -5.79
N PHE A 543 -20.44 24.64 -6.98
CA PHE A 543 -20.71 25.53 -8.11
C PHE A 543 -22.19 25.52 -8.50
N GLN A 544 -22.81 24.36 -8.66
CA GLN A 544 -24.21 24.25 -9.06
C GLN A 544 -25.16 24.88 -8.02
N ALA A 545 -24.87 24.67 -6.74
CA ALA A 545 -25.64 25.28 -5.64
C ALA A 545 -25.53 26.83 -5.66
N ALA A 546 -24.32 27.38 -5.82
CA ALA A 546 -24.11 28.83 -5.90
C ALA A 546 -24.70 29.44 -7.17
N TRP A 547 -24.59 28.75 -8.31
CA TRP A 547 -25.19 29.16 -9.58
C TRP A 547 -26.71 29.26 -9.49
N ALA A 548 -27.38 28.26 -8.92
CA ALA A 548 -28.82 28.24 -8.68
C ALA A 548 -29.24 29.31 -7.65
N GLY A 549 -28.39 29.63 -6.67
CA GLY A 549 -28.59 30.69 -5.68
C GLY A 549 -28.43 32.11 -6.22
N GLY A 550 -28.01 32.28 -7.46
CA GLY A 550 -27.87 33.58 -8.16
C GLY A 550 -26.50 34.23 -8.05
N ASP A 551 -25.56 33.70 -7.28
CA ASP A 551 -24.17 34.21 -7.16
C ASP A 551 -23.27 33.62 -8.25
N ARG A 552 -23.68 33.79 -9.50
CA ARG A 552 -23.07 33.14 -10.66
C ARG A 552 -21.62 33.53 -10.88
N ARG A 553 -21.23 34.76 -10.56
CA ARG A 553 -19.83 35.21 -10.79
C ARG A 553 -18.86 34.63 -9.77
N ALA A 554 -19.25 34.57 -8.51
CA ALA A 554 -18.42 33.94 -7.47
C ALA A 554 -18.30 32.45 -7.74
N ALA A 555 -19.43 31.75 -8.05
CA ALA A 555 -19.44 30.35 -8.41
C ALA A 555 -18.46 30.01 -9.55
N VAL A 556 -18.45 30.81 -10.62
CA VAL A 556 -17.50 30.65 -11.74
C VAL A 556 -16.06 30.85 -11.28
N GLY A 557 -15.79 31.84 -10.40
CA GLY A 557 -14.44 32.14 -9.91
C GLY A 557 -13.78 30.95 -9.20
N ASP A 558 -14.52 30.33 -8.30
CA ASP A 558 -14.01 29.17 -7.53
C ASP A 558 -13.75 27.94 -8.43
N LEU A 559 -14.71 27.60 -9.29
CA LEU A 559 -14.54 26.48 -10.22
C LEU A 559 -13.42 26.75 -11.24
N ARG A 560 -13.24 27.99 -11.68
CA ARG A 560 -12.16 28.40 -12.58
C ARG A 560 -10.79 28.13 -11.99
N SER A 561 -10.57 28.50 -10.74
CA SER A 561 -9.28 28.30 -10.07
C SER A 561 -8.90 26.83 -10.06
N TYR A 562 -9.87 25.94 -9.82
CA TYR A 562 -9.60 24.50 -9.86
C TYR A 562 -9.43 23.94 -11.28
N ALA A 563 -10.20 24.43 -12.24
CA ALA A 563 -10.02 24.07 -13.65
C ALA A 563 -8.64 24.49 -14.20
N ASP A 564 -8.10 25.64 -13.74
CA ASP A 564 -6.76 26.09 -14.07
C ASP A 564 -5.67 25.21 -13.44
N LEU A 565 -5.87 24.76 -12.20
CA LEU A 565 -4.98 23.76 -11.56
C LEU A 565 -4.96 22.48 -12.40
N LEU A 566 -6.12 21.88 -12.68
CA LEU A 566 -6.24 20.66 -13.48
C LEU A 566 -5.59 20.81 -14.86
N ALA A 567 -5.80 21.93 -15.54
CA ALA A 567 -5.22 22.17 -16.87
C ALA A 567 -3.69 22.34 -16.85
N SER A 568 -3.12 22.78 -15.73
CA SER A 568 -1.66 22.93 -15.58
C SER A 568 -0.98 21.66 -15.03
N ALA A 569 -1.74 20.77 -14.37
CA ALA A 569 -1.23 19.61 -13.66
C ALA A 569 -0.44 18.65 -14.56
N PRO A 570 -0.91 18.20 -15.76
CA PRO A 570 -0.15 17.27 -16.59
C PRO A 570 1.24 17.79 -16.98
N LYS A 571 1.36 19.09 -17.28
CA LYS A 571 2.64 19.70 -17.59
C LYS A 571 3.57 19.75 -16.37
N ARG A 572 3.05 20.06 -15.20
CA ARG A 572 3.83 20.11 -13.95
C ARG A 572 4.31 18.72 -13.56
N ILE A 573 3.43 17.70 -13.66
CA ILE A 573 3.77 16.30 -13.37
C ILE A 573 4.88 15.82 -14.31
N ARG A 574 4.77 16.07 -15.62
CA ARG A 574 5.82 15.71 -16.57
C ARG A 574 7.17 16.38 -16.29
N ALA A 575 7.17 17.55 -15.66
CA ALA A 575 8.40 18.28 -15.33
C ALA A 575 8.98 17.92 -13.96
N GLY A 576 8.13 17.57 -12.98
CA GLY A 576 8.51 17.44 -11.57
C GLY A 576 8.41 16.02 -10.98
N ALA A 577 7.64 15.12 -11.60
CA ALA A 577 7.54 13.74 -11.15
C ALA A 577 8.62 12.84 -11.80
N PRO A 578 8.90 11.66 -11.24
CA PRO A 578 9.84 10.71 -11.77
C PRO A 578 9.48 10.25 -13.19
N ARG A 579 10.50 9.97 -14.01
CA ARG A 579 10.30 9.59 -15.41
C ARG A 579 9.52 8.30 -15.59
N ASP A 580 9.73 7.32 -14.72
CA ASP A 580 9.01 6.05 -14.67
C ASP A 580 7.51 6.27 -14.42
N PHE A 581 7.17 7.10 -13.42
CA PHE A 581 5.77 7.47 -13.15
C PHE A 581 5.14 8.21 -14.34
N VAL A 582 5.86 9.15 -14.95
CA VAL A 582 5.38 9.86 -16.14
C VAL A 582 5.17 8.89 -17.31
N SER A 583 6.09 7.94 -17.50
CA SER A 583 5.98 6.91 -18.55
C SER A 583 4.74 6.03 -18.34
N ASP A 584 4.54 5.54 -17.13
CA ASP A 584 3.40 4.68 -16.76
C ASP A 584 2.05 5.37 -16.95
N THR A 585 2.02 6.68 -16.78
CA THR A 585 0.77 7.46 -16.76
C THR A 585 0.55 8.35 -17.98
N ASP A 586 1.40 8.31 -19.00
CA ASP A 586 1.40 9.31 -20.10
C ASP A 586 0.08 9.38 -20.88
N HIS A 587 -0.57 8.25 -21.16
CA HIS A 587 -1.87 8.23 -21.82
C HIS A 587 -2.96 8.89 -20.96
N TRP A 588 -2.95 8.68 -19.65
CA TRP A 588 -3.90 9.30 -18.71
C TRP A 588 -3.59 10.77 -18.51
N LEU A 589 -2.31 11.16 -18.41
CA LEU A 589 -1.90 12.56 -18.38
C LEU A 589 -2.31 13.32 -19.65
N THR A 590 -2.17 12.69 -20.81
CA THR A 590 -2.60 13.27 -22.09
C THR A 590 -4.12 13.40 -22.18
N ALA A 591 -4.86 12.41 -21.74
CA ALA A 591 -6.31 12.49 -21.66
C ALA A 591 -6.76 13.55 -20.63
N ALA A 592 -6.15 13.59 -19.44
CA ALA A 592 -6.43 14.57 -18.40
C ALA A 592 -6.19 16.01 -18.89
N GLU A 593 -5.14 16.25 -19.69
CA GLU A 593 -4.87 17.55 -20.31
C GLU A 593 -6.03 18.00 -21.21
N LEU A 594 -6.50 17.11 -22.10
CA LEU A 594 -7.60 17.41 -23.00
C LEU A 594 -8.94 17.62 -22.26
N TRP A 595 -9.24 16.78 -21.28
CA TRP A 595 -10.42 16.91 -20.44
C TRP A 595 -10.40 18.21 -19.62
N SER A 596 -9.25 18.57 -19.06
CA SER A 596 -9.10 19.80 -18.27
C SER A 596 -9.21 21.06 -19.13
N GLN A 597 -8.71 21.03 -20.37
CA GLN A 597 -8.92 22.10 -21.35
C GLN A 597 -10.41 22.23 -21.70
N ALA A 598 -11.13 21.11 -21.88
CA ALA A 598 -12.57 21.14 -22.11
C ALA A 598 -13.34 21.71 -20.89
N LEU A 599 -12.93 21.36 -19.66
CA LEU A 599 -13.50 21.94 -18.44
C LEU A 599 -13.29 23.47 -18.39
N ARG A 600 -12.07 23.96 -18.69
CA ARG A 600 -11.79 25.41 -18.75
C ARG A 600 -12.67 26.11 -19.76
N ALA A 601 -12.77 25.57 -20.97
CA ALA A 601 -13.66 26.13 -22.00
C ALA A 601 -15.12 26.14 -21.54
N THR A 602 -15.57 25.10 -20.82
CA THR A 602 -16.90 25.04 -20.22
C THR A 602 -17.11 26.16 -19.20
N VAL A 603 -16.15 26.36 -18.28
CA VAL A 603 -16.19 27.43 -17.28
C VAL A 603 -16.17 28.80 -17.92
N ASP A 604 -15.39 29.02 -18.99
CA ASP A 604 -15.38 30.25 -19.77
C ASP A 604 -16.74 30.51 -20.45
N GLY A 605 -17.39 29.46 -20.95
CA GLY A 605 -18.76 29.54 -21.49
C GLY A 605 -19.81 29.95 -20.47
N LEU A 606 -19.72 29.38 -19.25
CA LEU A 606 -20.58 29.74 -18.14
C LEU A 606 -20.36 31.19 -17.69
N ASP A 607 -19.11 31.65 -17.62
CA ASP A 607 -18.77 33.04 -17.31
C ASP A 607 -19.32 34.01 -18.37
N ALA A 608 -19.17 33.68 -19.66
CA ALA A 608 -19.73 34.48 -20.75
C ALA A 608 -21.25 34.61 -20.64
N ARG A 609 -21.93 33.49 -20.34
CA ARG A 609 -23.37 33.46 -20.09
C ARG A 609 -23.76 34.30 -18.87
N ALA A 610 -23.05 34.21 -17.76
CA ALA A 610 -23.28 35.04 -16.57
C ALA A 610 -23.17 36.55 -16.86
N ARG A 611 -22.42 36.94 -17.90
CA ARG A 611 -22.31 38.32 -18.41
C ARG A 611 -23.32 38.67 -19.50
N GLY A 612 -24.13 37.73 -19.97
CA GLY A 612 -25.12 37.91 -21.05
C GLY A 612 -24.54 37.81 -22.46
N ASP A 613 -23.32 37.29 -22.63
CA ASP A 613 -22.68 37.10 -23.94
C ASP A 613 -22.92 35.64 -24.42
N GLU A 614 -24.14 35.38 -24.95
CA GLU A 614 -24.53 34.07 -25.43
C GLU A 614 -23.72 33.61 -26.67
N ALA A 615 -23.22 34.53 -27.49
CA ALA A 615 -22.40 34.20 -28.66
C ALA A 615 -21.06 33.61 -28.23
N LEU A 616 -20.38 34.27 -27.28
CA LEU A 616 -19.14 33.78 -26.71
C LEU A 616 -19.37 32.48 -25.91
N ALA A 617 -20.44 32.41 -25.11
CA ALA A 617 -20.80 31.21 -24.38
C ALA A 617 -20.92 30.00 -25.30
N LYS A 618 -21.66 30.13 -26.40
CA LYS A 618 -21.79 29.08 -27.40
C LYS A 618 -20.45 28.65 -28.00
N ALA A 619 -19.60 29.62 -28.36
CA ALA A 619 -18.29 29.34 -28.95
C ALA A 619 -17.41 28.53 -27.97
N ARG A 620 -17.44 28.86 -26.68
CA ARG A 620 -16.68 28.15 -25.64
C ARG A 620 -17.22 26.73 -25.36
N PHE A 621 -18.54 26.55 -25.35
CA PHE A 621 -19.12 25.20 -25.26
C PHE A 621 -18.83 24.32 -26.49
N ASP A 622 -18.76 24.94 -27.70
CA ASP A 622 -18.33 24.24 -28.91
C ASP A 622 -16.85 23.79 -28.81
N GLU A 623 -15.97 24.66 -28.28
CA GLU A 623 -14.57 24.34 -27.98
C GLU A 623 -14.45 23.19 -26.97
N ALA A 624 -15.23 23.24 -25.88
CA ALA A 624 -15.27 22.17 -24.88
C ALA A 624 -15.65 20.81 -25.50
N ARG A 625 -16.67 20.75 -26.36
CA ARG A 625 -17.06 19.51 -27.07
C ARG A 625 -15.92 18.96 -27.91
N TRP A 626 -15.18 19.84 -28.59
CA TRP A 626 -14.04 19.43 -29.40
C TRP A 626 -12.93 18.78 -28.55
N GLY A 627 -12.64 19.36 -27.39
CA GLY A 627 -11.72 18.80 -26.37
C GLY A 627 -12.17 17.42 -25.87
N VAL A 628 -13.46 17.28 -25.54
CA VAL A 628 -14.07 15.99 -25.14
C VAL A 628 -13.90 14.92 -26.22
N ASP A 629 -14.19 15.27 -27.49
CA ASP A 629 -14.05 14.33 -28.61
C ASP A 629 -12.60 13.92 -28.84
N ALA A 630 -11.65 14.81 -28.58
CA ALA A 630 -10.22 14.51 -28.65
C ALA A 630 -9.80 13.57 -27.53
N ALA A 631 -10.19 13.86 -26.28
CA ALA A 631 -9.89 13.03 -25.11
C ALA A 631 -10.43 11.59 -25.26
N LYS A 632 -11.67 11.45 -25.71
CA LYS A 632 -12.31 10.14 -25.96
C LYS A 632 -11.62 9.27 -27.01
N ARG A 633 -10.68 9.80 -27.79
CA ARG A 633 -9.88 9.03 -28.76
C ARG A 633 -8.62 8.42 -28.17
N ILE A 634 -8.19 8.86 -26.98
CA ILE A 634 -7.00 8.29 -26.33
C ILE A 634 -7.28 6.85 -25.92
N ARG A 635 -6.31 5.97 -26.19
CA ARG A 635 -6.40 4.54 -25.90
C ARG A 635 -5.13 4.07 -25.22
N SER A 636 -5.28 3.24 -24.19
CA SER A 636 -4.19 2.40 -23.70
C SER A 636 -3.99 1.19 -24.64
N THR A 637 -2.80 0.61 -24.60
CA THR A 637 -2.44 -0.56 -25.41
C THR A 637 -2.35 -1.83 -24.57
N THR A 638 -2.35 -3.00 -25.21
CA THR A 638 -2.15 -4.29 -24.52
C THR A 638 -0.71 -4.48 -24.02
N ALA A 639 0.23 -3.65 -24.45
CA ALA A 639 1.59 -3.62 -23.95
C ALA A 639 1.72 -2.81 -22.63
N GLU A 640 0.69 -2.04 -22.29
CA GLU A 640 0.69 -1.18 -21.09
C GLU A 640 -0.25 -1.71 -20.01
N VAL A 641 -1.39 -2.24 -20.39
CA VAL A 641 -2.43 -2.67 -19.44
C VAL A 641 -3.35 -3.75 -20.03
N ARG A 642 -3.85 -4.61 -19.20
CA ARG A 642 -4.91 -5.57 -19.55
C ARG A 642 -6.09 -5.39 -18.58
N PRO A 643 -7.32 -5.15 -19.09
CA PRO A 643 -7.69 -5.01 -20.51
C PRO A 643 -7.45 -3.59 -21.04
N ALA A 644 -6.81 -3.49 -22.21
CA ALA A 644 -6.63 -2.24 -22.90
C ALA A 644 -7.97 -1.66 -23.40
N GLY A 645 -8.06 -0.33 -23.47
CA GLY A 645 -9.29 0.34 -23.85
C GLY A 645 -9.20 1.83 -24.05
N GLN A 646 -10.35 2.48 -24.13
CA GLN A 646 -10.41 3.94 -24.04
C GLN A 646 -9.91 4.35 -22.66
N VAL A 647 -9.01 5.32 -22.65
CA VAL A 647 -8.54 5.92 -21.39
C VAL A 647 -9.68 6.70 -20.75
N LEU A 648 -9.94 6.44 -19.49
CA LEU A 648 -11.02 7.02 -18.71
C LEU A 648 -10.43 7.93 -17.65
N VAL A 649 -10.95 9.15 -17.53
CA VAL A 649 -10.51 10.20 -16.60
C VAL A 649 -11.73 10.82 -15.95
N ALA A 650 -11.90 10.71 -14.66
CA ALA A 650 -13.03 11.26 -13.90
C ALA A 650 -14.41 11.00 -14.56
N ASP A 651 -14.56 9.84 -15.20
CA ASP A 651 -15.77 9.48 -15.93
C ASP A 651 -16.98 9.37 -14.99
N GLY A 652 -18.12 9.86 -15.49
CA GLY A 652 -19.33 10.04 -14.69
C GLY A 652 -19.42 11.37 -13.95
N VAL A 653 -18.32 12.08 -13.77
CA VAL A 653 -18.26 13.42 -13.14
C VAL A 653 -17.95 14.48 -14.20
N LEU A 654 -16.76 14.41 -14.78
CA LEU A 654 -16.25 15.44 -15.68
C LEU A 654 -17.00 15.50 -17.00
N ASP A 655 -17.21 14.36 -17.63
CA ASP A 655 -17.98 14.22 -18.87
C ASP A 655 -19.44 14.63 -18.68
N THR A 656 -20.04 14.26 -17.55
CA THR A 656 -21.42 14.61 -17.20
C THR A 656 -21.58 16.12 -17.01
N PHE A 657 -20.69 16.76 -16.22
CA PHE A 657 -20.74 18.19 -16.00
C PHE A 657 -20.56 19.00 -17.28
N ILE A 658 -19.56 18.67 -18.09
CA ILE A 658 -19.31 19.37 -19.37
C ILE A 658 -20.50 19.24 -20.33
N ALA A 659 -21.15 18.07 -20.36
CA ALA A 659 -22.32 17.85 -21.20
C ALA A 659 -23.54 18.65 -20.74
N GLN A 660 -23.75 18.82 -19.43
CA GLN A 660 -24.91 19.49 -18.85
C GLN A 660 -24.74 21.03 -18.73
N ALA A 661 -23.51 21.53 -18.65
CA ALA A 661 -23.23 22.96 -18.44
C ALA A 661 -23.89 23.90 -19.47
N PRO A 662 -24.02 23.55 -20.78
CA PRO A 662 -24.74 24.37 -21.74
C PRO A 662 -26.24 24.59 -21.42
N ASP A 663 -26.85 23.76 -20.62
CA ASP A 663 -28.28 23.83 -20.26
C ASP A 663 -28.53 24.56 -18.93
N LEU A 664 -27.49 24.91 -18.18
CA LEU A 664 -27.59 25.69 -16.95
C LEU A 664 -28.07 27.12 -17.25
N ARG A 665 -29.21 27.52 -16.64
CA ARG A 665 -29.89 28.80 -16.89
C ARG A 665 -29.66 29.80 -15.76
#